data_fae1e3612bc4181d8301f3e954b2b6ba
#
_entry.id   fae1e3612bc4181d8301f3e954b2b6ba
#
_cell.length_a   1.000
_cell.length_b   1.000
_cell.length_c   1.000
_cell.angle_alpha   90.00
_cell.angle_beta   90.00
_cell.angle_gamma   90.00
#
_symmetry.space_group_name_H-M   'P 1'
#
loop_
_entity.id
_entity.type
_entity.pdbx_description
1 polymer ?
#
loop_
_entity_poly.entity_id
_entity_poly.type
_entity_poly.pdbx_seq_one_letter_code
_entity_poly.pdbx_strand_id
1 'polypeptide(L)'
;LLFLKYCPNLKLVLIFFINSDSTLRNVMETTITYYLTRLALVVIVASGVGCSIDPTNTVEETSAKESTTEFIDGLLATAQTQSETAAFVLTLQALETMLEAGFIERAQLEAEQRNLPEDVSTDLRLRYAMVRARLDLQSGNTDTAIRWLRGSLASGANAKLELGREYFILLGDTLMEVGQNIPAIEAYAASSTNGWDNGTSELFDKLWTALTSLDTEQLANLAEEATSYELRGWIELARTVRVDEFSIRRQLDSIAQWKRVWARHSAVNQLPDALVELQQTWNQRPSHIALILPLQQPAGNAIQEGFLSAYYQALGISREVPRISVFDSSTVTSIFPIYNEATTSGADLIIGPLNKQFVNQLAQMPELPVTTLALNYSDTPPLDKEKLFQFGLAPEDEIGQIVQLAWEAGYRNAALIAPSSEDYLRLQKYFSRRWAAEGGVVVSEETFNDESSFADIIKQLMAIDSSEARADRLLNLLPRNNIEFIPRRRNDIDFIFLIANPRQGRQIKPTLAFYFAGDVPVYSLPSIYDGQDNQSENSDLDGIVFADAPWVLQESEELKVEMNTNLRQVQGPLQRLRAMGIDSFRLYPRLKQFANQRVNSIQGTTGKLQMSEGQRIHRTLTMAQFESGLAREYRIDGNISR
;
A
#
# COMPACT_ATOMS: atom_id res chain seq x y z
N LEU A 1 39.77 10.35 26.79
CA LEU A 1 38.83 9.94 27.88
C LEU A 1 37.44 10.60 27.77
N LEU A 2 37.29 11.74 27.09
CA LEU A 2 36.00 12.42 26.88
C LEU A 2 35.14 11.79 25.78
N PHE A 3 35.74 11.10 24.81
CA PHE A 3 35.02 10.43 23.70
C PHE A 3 34.36 9.09 24.10
N LEU A 4 34.74 8.49 25.21
CA LEU A 4 34.21 7.19 25.67
C LEU A 4 32.86 7.27 26.40
N LYS A 5 32.33 8.46 26.62
CA LYS A 5 31.07 8.69 27.36
C LYS A 5 29.81 8.62 26.48
N TYR A 6 29.98 8.67 25.15
CA TYR A 6 28.84 8.78 24.20
C TYR A 6 28.67 7.65 23.18
N CYS A 7 29.50 6.58 23.25
CA CYS A 7 29.32 5.43 22.33
C CYS A 7 29.40 4.08 23.07
N PRO A 8 28.29 3.51 23.49
CA PRO A 8 28.24 2.21 24.20
C PRO A 8 28.83 1.03 23.41
N ASN A 9 28.79 1.08 22.08
CA ASN A 9 29.30 -0.01 21.22
C ASN A 9 30.83 -0.10 21.16
N LEU A 10 31.57 0.94 21.51
CA LEU A 10 33.03 0.90 21.53
C LEU A 10 33.58 0.13 22.73
N LYS A 11 32.83 0.02 23.83
CA LYS A 11 33.21 -0.78 25.01
C LYS A 11 33.19 -2.29 24.74
N LEU A 12 32.27 -2.73 23.90
CA LEU A 12 32.16 -4.17 23.51
C LEU A 12 33.35 -4.58 22.63
N VAL A 13 33.80 -3.71 21.74
CA VAL A 13 34.94 -3.96 20.84
C VAL A 13 36.26 -4.03 21.65
N LEU A 14 36.43 -3.21 22.69
CA LEU A 14 37.63 -3.24 23.53
C LEU A 14 37.72 -4.49 24.42
N ILE A 15 36.59 -5.01 24.88
CA ILE A 15 36.54 -6.25 25.70
C ILE A 15 36.84 -7.47 24.82
N PHE A 16 36.46 -7.47 23.53
CA PHE A 16 36.80 -8.53 22.57
C PHE A 16 38.30 -8.56 22.24
N PHE A 17 38.97 -7.40 22.29
CA PHE A 17 40.40 -7.26 21.96
C PHE A 17 41.34 -7.89 23.01
N ILE A 18 40.89 -8.06 24.24
CA ILE A 18 41.71 -8.57 25.35
C ILE A 18 41.71 -10.10 25.41
N ASN A 19 40.75 -10.78 24.73
CA ASN A 19 40.53 -12.22 24.87
C ASN A 19 40.70 -13.04 23.58
N SER A 20 41.26 -12.53 22.48
CA SER A 20 41.42 -13.24 21.22
C SER A 20 42.85 -13.73 20.96
N ASP A 21 42.95 -14.92 20.33
CA ASP A 21 44.18 -15.60 19.95
C ASP A 21 45.04 -14.80 18.96
N SER A 22 46.37 -15.04 19.00
CA SER A 22 47.39 -14.22 18.32
C SER A 22 47.29 -14.12 16.79
N THR A 23 46.63 -15.07 16.12
CA THR A 23 46.42 -15.08 14.65
C THR A 23 45.24 -14.16 14.21
N LEU A 24 44.23 -14.04 15.03
CA LEU A 24 43.10 -13.10 14.77
C LEU A 24 43.49 -11.64 15.05
N ARG A 25 44.45 -11.42 15.92
CA ARG A 25 44.97 -10.10 16.31
C ARG A 25 45.65 -9.39 15.11
N ASN A 26 46.49 -10.09 14.36
CA ASN A 26 47.19 -9.52 13.20
C ASN A 26 46.28 -9.17 12.03
N VAL A 27 45.22 -9.93 11.77
CA VAL A 27 44.24 -9.63 10.72
C VAL A 27 43.35 -8.45 11.10
N MET A 28 42.99 -8.34 12.38
CA MET A 28 42.20 -7.19 12.88
C MET A 28 43.03 -5.90 12.98
N GLU A 29 44.32 -5.96 13.35
CA GLU A 29 45.19 -4.77 13.36
C GLU A 29 45.37 -4.18 11.96
N THR A 30 45.53 -5.03 10.91
CA THR A 30 45.60 -4.55 9.52
C THR A 30 44.28 -3.96 9.05
N THR A 31 43.14 -4.54 9.44
CA THR A 31 41.82 -4.02 9.07
C THR A 31 41.48 -2.71 9.79
N ILE A 32 41.77 -2.62 11.08
CA ILE A 32 41.53 -1.40 11.86
C ILE A 32 42.47 -0.27 11.40
N THR A 33 43.73 -0.57 11.09
CA THR A 33 44.66 0.41 10.52
C THR A 33 44.22 0.88 9.14
N TYR A 34 43.68 0.01 8.31
CA TYR A 34 43.11 0.34 7.01
C TYR A 34 41.88 1.26 7.12
N TYR A 35 40.97 1.02 8.07
CA TYR A 35 39.81 1.89 8.30
C TYR A 35 40.18 3.20 8.99
N LEU A 36 41.13 3.20 9.92
CA LEU A 36 41.62 4.42 10.56
C LEU A 36 42.40 5.31 9.58
N THR A 37 43.20 4.73 8.68
CA THR A 37 43.86 5.50 7.61
C THR A 37 42.88 6.06 6.59
N ARG A 38 41.81 5.33 6.25
CA ARG A 38 40.73 5.86 5.41
C ARG A 38 39.89 6.94 6.11
N LEU A 39 39.60 6.76 7.40
CA LEU A 39 38.93 7.81 8.19
C LEU A 39 39.78 9.06 8.33
N ALA A 40 41.09 8.92 8.52
CA ALA A 40 42.03 10.04 8.54
C ALA A 40 42.16 10.70 7.15
N LEU A 41 42.09 9.93 6.07
CA LEU A 41 42.10 10.47 4.69
C LEU A 41 40.80 11.22 4.38
N VAL A 42 39.66 10.72 4.84
CA VAL A 42 38.35 11.40 4.71
C VAL A 42 38.33 12.69 5.53
N VAL A 43 38.94 12.71 6.73
CA VAL A 43 39.06 13.93 7.52
C VAL A 43 40.05 14.91 6.90
N ILE A 44 41.15 14.45 6.27
CA ILE A 44 42.10 15.33 5.57
C ILE A 44 41.51 15.81 4.23
N VAL A 45 40.74 15.01 3.53
CA VAL A 45 40.03 15.45 2.30
C VAL A 45 38.88 16.39 2.66
N ALA A 46 38.19 16.16 3.79
CA ALA A 46 37.15 17.08 4.30
C ALA A 46 37.72 18.39 4.84
N SER A 47 39.00 18.40 5.28
CA SER A 47 39.70 19.63 5.68
C SER A 47 40.48 20.29 4.53
N GLY A 48 40.63 19.63 3.39
CA GLY A 48 41.31 20.16 2.17
C GLY A 48 40.38 20.61 1.05
N VAL A 49 39.12 20.17 1.04
CA VAL A 49 38.06 20.84 0.30
C VAL A 49 37.53 21.91 1.24
N GLY A 50 38.14 23.06 1.22
CA GLY A 50 37.54 24.28 1.72
C GLY A 50 36.24 24.49 0.96
N CYS A 51 35.11 23.97 1.50
CA CYS A 51 33.89 24.70 1.36
C CYS A 51 34.18 26.03 2.03
N SER A 52 34.39 27.05 1.24
CA SER A 52 34.11 28.41 1.65
C SER A 52 32.63 28.38 2.05
N ILE A 53 32.32 28.10 3.31
CA ILE A 53 31.12 28.57 3.94
C ILE A 53 31.29 30.06 3.84
N ASP A 54 30.57 30.64 2.90
CA ASP A 54 30.54 32.06 2.68
C ASP A 54 30.07 32.65 4.02
N PRO A 55 30.90 33.34 4.79
CA PRO A 55 30.49 33.90 6.08
C PRO A 55 29.39 34.97 5.88
N THR A 56 29.10 35.36 4.64
CA THR A 56 28.00 36.24 4.27
C THR A 56 26.64 35.60 4.46
N ASN A 57 26.43 34.29 4.17
CA ASN A 57 25.12 33.66 4.33
C ASN A 57 24.73 33.47 5.81
N THR A 58 25.65 33.15 6.68
CA THR A 58 25.35 33.02 8.12
C THR A 58 25.15 34.38 8.79
N VAL A 59 25.82 35.42 8.33
CA VAL A 59 25.63 36.79 8.82
C VAL A 59 24.34 37.40 8.30
N GLU A 60 23.94 37.10 7.04
CA GLU A 60 22.67 37.54 6.50
C GLU A 60 21.46 36.83 7.15
N GLU A 61 21.53 35.52 7.40
CA GLU A 61 20.46 34.79 8.10
C GLU A 61 20.32 35.23 9.57
N THR A 62 21.43 35.51 10.26
CA THR A 62 21.40 35.97 11.65
C THR A 62 20.88 37.41 11.72
N SER A 63 21.31 38.27 10.80
CA SER A 63 20.82 39.65 10.67
C SER A 63 19.34 39.73 10.28
N ALA A 64 18.88 38.84 9.40
CA ALA A 64 17.48 38.75 9.02
C ALA A 64 16.60 38.30 10.19
N LYS A 65 17.05 37.29 10.97
CA LYS A 65 16.34 36.83 12.17
C LYS A 65 16.32 37.87 13.29
N GLU A 66 17.39 38.60 13.49
CA GLU A 66 17.43 39.71 14.46
C GLU A 66 16.49 40.84 14.07
N SER A 67 16.47 41.26 12.82
CA SER A 67 15.55 42.25 12.27
C SER A 67 14.08 41.83 12.41
N THR A 68 13.77 40.54 12.15
CA THR A 68 12.43 39.99 12.31
C THR A 68 12.00 39.97 13.79
N THR A 69 12.93 39.63 14.70
CA THR A 69 12.67 39.64 16.13
C THR A 69 12.38 41.04 16.66
N GLU A 70 13.16 42.06 16.24
CA GLU A 70 12.92 43.47 16.58
C GLU A 70 11.57 43.95 16.05
N PHE A 71 11.17 43.55 14.85
CA PHE A 71 9.88 43.85 14.28
C PHE A 71 8.71 43.26 15.10
N ILE A 72 8.82 41.98 15.48
CA ILE A 72 7.84 41.29 16.32
C ILE A 72 7.73 41.97 17.68
N ASP A 73 8.86 42.30 18.32
CA ASP A 73 8.90 42.97 19.62
C ASP A 73 8.26 44.36 19.53
N GLY A 74 8.49 45.10 18.45
CA GLY A 74 7.86 46.38 18.16
C GLY A 74 6.34 46.30 18.03
N LEU A 75 5.83 45.28 17.32
CA LEU A 75 4.39 45.06 17.21
C LEU A 75 3.76 44.73 18.58
N LEU A 76 4.37 43.86 19.37
CA LEU A 76 3.87 43.46 20.71
C LEU A 76 3.94 44.63 21.70
N ALA A 77 5.00 45.42 21.70
CA ALA A 77 5.14 46.60 22.55
C ALA A 77 4.08 47.66 22.16
N THR A 78 3.86 47.89 20.89
CA THR A 78 2.82 48.80 20.39
C THR A 78 1.43 48.34 20.80
N ALA A 79 1.15 47.04 20.71
CA ALA A 79 -0.11 46.43 21.10
C ALA A 79 -0.49 46.71 22.56
N GLN A 80 0.49 46.81 23.47
CA GLN A 80 0.25 47.07 24.89
C GLN A 80 -0.33 48.47 25.18
N THR A 81 -0.18 49.41 24.23
CA THR A 81 -0.64 50.79 24.36
C THR A 81 -1.92 51.11 23.63
N GLN A 82 -2.48 50.16 22.89
CA GLN A 82 -3.63 50.35 22.03
C GLN A 82 -4.95 49.86 22.68
N SER A 83 -6.08 50.19 22.03
CA SER A 83 -7.39 49.63 22.39
C SER A 83 -7.42 48.10 22.12
N GLU A 84 -8.29 47.39 22.79
CA GLU A 84 -8.36 45.92 22.74
C GLU A 84 -8.37 45.35 21.31
N THR A 85 -9.21 45.89 20.42
CA THR A 85 -9.27 45.44 19.03
C THR A 85 -8.01 45.80 18.24
N ALA A 86 -7.44 47.01 18.44
CA ALA A 86 -6.19 47.38 17.76
C ALA A 86 -4.99 46.60 18.28
N ALA A 87 -4.92 46.33 19.59
CA ALA A 87 -3.95 45.49 20.20
C ALA A 87 -4.01 44.05 19.65
N PHE A 88 -5.23 43.53 19.46
CA PHE A 88 -5.44 42.21 18.88
C PHE A 88 -4.93 42.11 17.42
N VAL A 89 -5.18 43.11 16.59
CA VAL A 89 -4.68 43.15 15.19
C VAL A 89 -3.15 43.12 15.16
N LEU A 90 -2.48 43.93 15.99
CA LEU A 90 -1.02 43.93 16.06
C LEU A 90 -0.45 42.62 16.59
N THR A 91 -1.10 42.03 17.60
CA THR A 91 -0.69 40.71 18.13
C THR A 91 -0.88 39.60 17.07
N LEU A 92 -2.00 39.60 16.33
CA LEU A 92 -2.25 38.65 15.26
C LEU A 92 -1.18 38.75 14.16
N GLN A 93 -0.81 39.97 13.76
CA GLN A 93 0.26 40.21 12.80
C GLN A 93 1.62 39.68 13.33
N ALA A 94 1.89 39.91 14.62
CA ALA A 94 3.10 39.36 15.26
C ALA A 94 3.09 37.81 15.26
N LEU A 95 1.96 37.18 15.56
CA LEU A 95 1.81 35.71 15.53
C LEU A 95 2.01 35.13 14.13
N GLU A 96 1.45 35.76 13.11
CA GLU A 96 1.65 35.36 11.70
C GLU A 96 3.13 35.48 11.32
N THR A 97 3.77 36.59 11.65
CA THR A 97 5.21 36.79 11.41
C THR A 97 6.07 35.75 12.16
N MET A 98 5.70 35.40 13.40
CA MET A 98 6.37 34.36 14.17
C MET A 98 6.27 32.99 13.51
N LEU A 99 5.08 32.63 12.99
CA LEU A 99 4.85 31.38 12.27
C LEU A 99 5.72 31.32 11.00
N GLU A 100 5.72 32.39 10.20
CA GLU A 100 6.51 32.49 8.96
C GLU A 100 8.03 32.40 9.25
N ALA A 101 8.48 33.01 10.35
CA ALA A 101 9.89 32.99 10.76
C ALA A 101 10.30 31.72 11.52
N GLY A 102 9.37 30.81 11.83
CA GLY A 102 9.62 29.55 12.55
C GLY A 102 9.78 29.70 14.07
N PHE A 103 9.33 30.82 14.67
CA PHE A 103 9.34 31.04 16.13
C PHE A 103 8.11 30.38 16.81
N ILE A 104 7.94 29.09 16.63
CA ILE A 104 6.72 28.34 17.00
C ILE A 104 6.44 28.39 18.51
N GLU A 105 7.45 28.10 19.35
CA GLU A 105 7.28 28.09 20.81
C GLU A 105 6.84 29.47 21.35
N ARG A 106 7.42 30.55 20.80
CA ARG A 106 7.06 31.92 21.18
C ARG A 106 5.65 32.26 20.74
N ALA A 107 5.28 31.87 19.51
CA ALA A 107 3.92 32.10 18.97
C ALA A 107 2.86 31.36 19.80
N GLN A 108 3.16 30.15 20.28
CA GLN A 108 2.25 29.39 21.16
C GLN A 108 2.00 30.13 22.48
N LEU A 109 3.08 30.55 23.15
CA LEU A 109 2.98 31.29 24.44
C LEU A 109 2.18 32.59 24.29
N GLU A 110 2.41 33.35 23.24
CA GLU A 110 1.67 34.61 22.98
C GLU A 110 0.21 34.34 22.62
N ALA A 111 -0.07 33.29 21.83
CA ALA A 111 -1.43 32.93 21.45
C ALA A 111 -2.26 32.41 22.63
N GLU A 112 -1.66 31.74 23.62
CA GLU A 112 -2.34 31.27 24.82
C GLU A 112 -2.74 32.40 25.76
N GLN A 113 -1.99 33.49 25.77
CA GLN A 113 -2.26 34.65 26.63
C GLN A 113 -3.35 35.57 26.10
N ARG A 114 -3.82 35.33 24.87
CA ARG A 114 -4.78 36.21 24.19
C ARG A 114 -6.09 35.51 23.87
N ASN A 115 -7.17 36.13 24.29
CA ASN A 115 -8.51 35.73 23.91
C ASN A 115 -8.97 36.54 22.68
N LEU A 116 -9.84 35.92 21.88
CA LEU A 116 -10.47 36.57 20.76
C LEU A 116 -11.50 37.60 21.31
N PRO A 117 -11.36 38.90 21.02
CA PRO A 117 -12.38 39.87 21.43
C PRO A 117 -13.75 39.60 20.79
N GLU A 118 -14.84 39.94 21.48
CA GLU A 118 -16.19 39.66 20.98
C GLU A 118 -16.51 40.40 19.69
N ASP A 119 -16.03 41.65 19.55
CA ASP A 119 -16.36 42.56 18.46
C ASP A 119 -15.21 42.69 17.44
N VAL A 120 -14.83 41.56 16.79
CA VAL A 120 -13.82 41.53 15.71
C VAL A 120 -14.46 41.18 14.37
N SER A 121 -13.86 41.72 13.30
CA SER A 121 -14.31 41.43 11.92
C SER A 121 -14.17 39.94 11.59
N THR A 122 -14.98 39.47 10.63
CA THR A 122 -14.94 38.08 10.14
C THR A 122 -13.54 37.68 9.66
N ASP A 123 -12.85 38.58 8.94
CA ASP A 123 -11.50 38.33 8.42
C ASP A 123 -10.49 38.13 9.56
N LEU A 124 -10.53 38.93 10.62
CA LEU A 124 -9.63 38.81 11.76
C LEU A 124 -9.90 37.54 12.56
N ARG A 125 -11.15 37.17 12.74
CA ARG A 125 -11.56 35.91 13.38
C ARG A 125 -11.02 34.70 12.61
N LEU A 126 -11.10 34.75 11.30
CA LEU A 126 -10.64 33.69 10.43
C LEU A 126 -9.11 33.56 10.46
N ARG A 127 -8.37 34.65 10.34
CA ARG A 127 -6.91 34.68 10.44
C ARG A 127 -6.43 34.10 11.78
N TYR A 128 -7.09 34.50 12.88
CA TYR A 128 -6.76 33.96 14.20
C TYR A 128 -7.00 32.45 14.30
N ALA A 129 -8.12 31.95 13.77
CA ALA A 129 -8.41 30.52 13.74
C ALA A 129 -7.35 29.73 12.93
N MET A 130 -6.90 30.29 11.79
CA MET A 130 -5.85 29.70 10.97
C MET A 130 -4.50 29.68 11.71
N VAL A 131 -4.16 30.76 12.41
CA VAL A 131 -2.94 30.82 13.23
C VAL A 131 -2.98 29.75 14.33
N ARG A 132 -4.08 29.66 15.08
CA ARG A 132 -4.27 28.65 16.13
C ARG A 132 -4.18 27.23 15.58
N ALA A 133 -4.84 26.98 14.44
CA ALA A 133 -4.78 25.67 13.79
C ALA A 133 -3.35 25.30 13.36
N ARG A 134 -2.61 26.23 12.74
CA ARG A 134 -1.22 25.98 12.33
C ARG A 134 -0.30 25.70 13.54
N LEU A 135 -0.49 26.39 14.66
CA LEU A 135 0.26 26.15 15.90
C LEU A 135 -0.07 24.76 16.49
N ASP A 136 -1.34 24.39 16.51
CA ASP A 136 -1.76 23.07 17.01
C ASP A 136 -1.23 21.93 16.11
N LEU A 137 -1.21 22.11 14.79
CA LEU A 137 -0.61 21.15 13.85
C LEU A 137 0.89 20.97 14.09
N GLN A 138 1.63 22.05 14.29
CA GLN A 138 3.06 21.99 14.62
C GLN A 138 3.34 21.25 15.94
N SER A 139 2.36 21.23 16.84
CA SER A 139 2.42 20.53 18.13
C SER A 139 1.87 19.09 18.06
N GLY A 140 1.43 18.63 16.89
CA GLY A 140 0.80 17.31 16.69
C GLY A 140 -0.63 17.20 17.23
N ASN A 141 -1.29 18.33 17.53
CA ASN A 141 -2.66 18.38 18.08
C ASN A 141 -3.72 18.58 16.98
N THR A 142 -3.77 17.66 16.02
CA THR A 142 -4.62 17.78 14.81
C THR A 142 -6.12 17.92 15.14
N ASP A 143 -6.62 17.22 16.17
CA ASP A 143 -8.03 17.34 16.59
C ASP A 143 -8.39 18.75 17.06
N THR A 144 -7.46 19.43 17.72
CA THR A 144 -7.67 20.81 18.19
C THR A 144 -7.64 21.78 17.01
N ALA A 145 -6.72 21.58 16.06
CA ALA A 145 -6.65 22.34 14.83
C ALA A 145 -7.97 22.25 14.03
N ILE A 146 -8.52 21.03 13.88
CA ILE A 146 -9.82 20.81 13.22
C ILE A 146 -10.94 21.57 13.94
N ARG A 147 -10.96 21.58 15.28
CA ARG A 147 -11.99 22.32 16.02
C ARG A 147 -11.93 23.84 15.76
N TRP A 148 -10.73 24.42 15.71
CA TRP A 148 -10.56 25.83 15.35
C TRP A 148 -11.08 26.14 13.97
N LEU A 149 -10.72 25.33 12.97
CA LEU A 149 -11.13 25.51 11.59
C LEU A 149 -12.64 25.30 11.43
N ARG A 150 -13.21 24.19 11.93
CA ARG A 150 -14.66 23.94 11.84
C ARG A 150 -15.50 24.99 12.55
N GLY A 151 -15.04 25.50 13.68
CA GLY A 151 -15.70 26.60 14.39
C GLY A 151 -15.76 27.91 13.60
N SER A 152 -14.95 28.02 12.53
CA SER A 152 -14.85 29.22 11.69
C SER A 152 -15.42 29.05 10.28
N LEU A 153 -16.13 27.94 9.99
CA LEU A 153 -16.69 27.66 8.64
C LEU A 153 -17.52 28.79 8.07
N ALA A 154 -18.44 29.35 8.87
CA ALA A 154 -19.29 30.48 8.45
C ALA A 154 -18.46 31.74 8.15
N SER A 155 -17.37 31.97 8.88
CA SER A 155 -16.43 33.04 8.62
C SER A 155 -15.64 32.82 7.33
N GLY A 156 -15.20 31.58 7.07
CA GLY A 156 -14.52 31.21 5.83
C GLY A 156 -15.36 31.41 4.58
N ALA A 157 -16.63 31.02 4.63
CA ALA A 157 -17.58 31.19 3.53
C ALA A 157 -17.89 32.68 3.20
N ASN A 158 -17.74 33.57 4.17
CA ASN A 158 -18.03 35.00 4.03
C ASN A 158 -16.76 35.88 3.95
N ALA A 159 -15.57 35.28 3.98
CA ALA A 159 -14.31 35.99 3.94
C ALA A 159 -13.99 36.54 2.54
N LYS A 160 -13.01 37.45 2.48
CA LYS A 160 -12.45 37.87 1.21
C LYS A 160 -11.87 36.69 0.47
N LEU A 161 -11.93 36.74 -0.85
CA LEU A 161 -11.59 35.65 -1.75
C LEU A 161 -10.29 34.89 -1.41
N GLU A 162 -9.18 35.62 -1.28
CA GLU A 162 -7.86 35.03 -1.02
C GLU A 162 -7.80 34.34 0.36
N LEU A 163 -8.27 35.03 1.39
CA LEU A 163 -8.28 34.52 2.76
C LEU A 163 -9.20 33.30 2.91
N GLY A 164 -10.37 33.33 2.25
CA GLY A 164 -11.28 32.19 2.22
C GLY A 164 -10.65 30.97 1.52
N ARG A 165 -9.91 31.18 0.44
CA ARG A 165 -9.19 30.13 -0.27
C ARG A 165 -8.14 29.47 0.63
N GLU A 166 -7.25 30.25 1.23
CA GLU A 166 -6.22 29.74 2.14
C GLU A 166 -6.81 28.96 3.31
N TYR A 167 -7.90 29.47 3.87
CA TYR A 167 -8.62 28.79 4.95
C TYR A 167 -9.14 27.42 4.53
N PHE A 168 -9.84 27.32 3.40
CA PHE A 168 -10.40 26.05 2.94
C PHE A 168 -9.32 25.06 2.50
N ILE A 169 -8.19 25.52 1.97
CA ILE A 169 -7.03 24.67 1.69
C ILE A 169 -6.47 24.11 3.00
N LEU A 170 -6.24 24.97 4.00
CA LEU A 170 -5.73 24.52 5.30
C LEU A 170 -6.68 23.53 5.99
N LEU A 171 -7.98 23.77 5.92
CA LEU A 171 -8.99 22.86 6.44
C LEU A 171 -8.94 21.51 5.70
N GLY A 172 -8.87 21.53 4.38
CA GLY A 172 -8.76 20.32 3.57
C GLY A 172 -7.49 19.51 3.87
N ASP A 173 -6.33 20.17 3.94
CA ASP A 173 -5.06 19.53 4.28
C ASP A 173 -5.12 18.86 5.66
N THR A 174 -5.66 19.57 6.66
CA THR A 174 -5.80 19.06 8.02
C THR A 174 -6.77 17.85 8.10
N LEU A 175 -7.84 17.87 7.32
CA LEU A 175 -8.80 16.76 7.25
C LEU A 175 -8.22 15.52 6.55
N MET A 176 -7.38 15.74 5.53
CA MET A 176 -6.67 14.64 4.85
C MET A 176 -5.69 13.92 5.79
N GLU A 177 -4.98 14.64 6.65
CA GLU A 177 -4.07 14.04 7.63
C GLU A 177 -4.76 13.05 8.59
N VAL A 178 -6.04 13.28 8.91
CA VAL A 178 -6.83 12.38 9.77
C VAL A 178 -7.71 11.41 8.99
N GLY A 179 -7.53 11.29 7.68
CA GLY A 179 -8.28 10.37 6.82
C GLY A 179 -9.75 10.74 6.60
N GLN A 180 -10.16 12.00 6.89
CA GLN A 180 -11.51 12.50 6.61
C GLN A 180 -11.61 13.02 5.17
N ASN A 181 -11.51 12.11 4.20
CA ASN A 181 -11.36 12.45 2.79
C ASN A 181 -12.57 13.18 2.20
N ILE A 182 -13.82 12.79 2.52
CA ILE A 182 -15.02 13.45 1.99
C ILE A 182 -15.13 14.89 2.45
N PRO A 183 -15.04 15.23 3.76
CA PRO A 183 -14.98 16.61 4.21
C PRO A 183 -13.80 17.42 3.64
N ALA A 184 -12.65 16.79 3.37
CA ALA A 184 -11.53 17.46 2.73
C ALA A 184 -11.84 17.84 1.28
N ILE A 185 -12.47 16.95 0.51
CA ILE A 185 -12.94 17.22 -0.85
C ILE A 185 -13.91 18.41 -0.87
N GLU A 186 -14.86 18.46 0.06
CA GLU A 186 -15.80 19.58 0.17
C GLU A 186 -15.09 20.91 0.48
N ALA A 187 -14.08 20.88 1.36
CA ALA A 187 -13.27 22.05 1.69
C ALA A 187 -12.48 22.54 0.46
N TYR A 188 -11.78 21.65 -0.24
CA TYR A 188 -11.05 22.00 -1.46
C TYR A 188 -12.01 22.53 -2.56
N ALA A 189 -13.17 21.90 -2.73
CA ALA A 189 -14.16 22.37 -3.69
C ALA A 189 -14.72 23.76 -3.31
N ALA A 190 -14.93 24.04 -2.03
CA ALA A 190 -15.35 25.34 -1.55
C ALA A 190 -14.30 26.45 -1.82
N SER A 191 -13.01 26.10 -1.75
CA SER A 191 -11.93 27.04 -2.11
C SER A 191 -11.94 27.41 -3.58
N SER A 192 -12.52 26.56 -4.43
CA SER A 192 -12.53 26.67 -5.88
C SER A 192 -13.62 27.59 -6.45
N THR A 193 -14.66 27.92 -5.68
CA THR A 193 -15.88 28.54 -6.21
C THR A 193 -15.75 30.04 -6.59
N ASN A 194 -14.64 30.67 -6.25
CA ASN A 194 -14.56 32.13 -6.24
C ASN A 194 -13.60 32.75 -7.30
N GLY A 195 -13.38 32.09 -8.43
CA GLY A 195 -12.54 32.62 -9.52
C GLY A 195 -11.13 32.01 -9.56
N TRP A 196 -10.69 31.77 -10.77
CA TRP A 196 -9.49 30.99 -11.07
C TRP A 196 -8.39 31.91 -11.57
N ASP A 197 -7.31 32.03 -10.80
CA ASP A 197 -6.06 32.67 -11.22
C ASP A 197 -4.89 31.65 -11.16
N ASN A 198 -3.75 32.01 -11.75
CA ASN A 198 -2.59 31.19 -12.02
C ASN A 198 -1.92 30.42 -10.84
N GLY A 199 -2.57 30.32 -9.68
CA GLY A 199 -2.10 29.58 -8.51
C GLY A 199 -2.90 28.31 -8.18
N THR A 200 -3.73 27.82 -9.12
CA THR A 200 -4.73 26.77 -8.86
C THR A 200 -4.23 25.34 -9.08
N SER A 201 -3.05 25.12 -9.66
CA SER A 201 -2.52 23.76 -9.94
C SER A 201 -2.44 22.93 -8.67
N GLU A 202 -1.80 23.43 -7.64
CA GLU A 202 -1.61 22.69 -6.37
C GLU A 202 -2.96 22.32 -5.71
N LEU A 203 -3.94 23.21 -5.76
CA LEU A 203 -5.29 22.93 -5.25
C LEU A 203 -5.96 21.78 -6.03
N PHE A 204 -5.80 21.76 -7.36
CA PHE A 204 -6.37 20.72 -8.20
C PHE A 204 -5.71 19.37 -7.95
N ASP A 205 -4.41 19.36 -7.70
CA ASP A 205 -3.68 18.14 -7.35
C ASP A 205 -4.10 17.63 -5.97
N LYS A 206 -4.30 18.50 -4.98
CA LYS A 206 -4.84 18.12 -3.67
C LYS A 206 -6.26 17.55 -3.77
N LEU A 207 -7.15 18.23 -4.49
CA LEU A 207 -8.51 17.76 -4.71
C LEU A 207 -8.54 16.43 -5.47
N TRP A 208 -7.69 16.28 -6.50
CA TRP A 208 -7.55 15.04 -7.24
C TRP A 208 -7.06 13.90 -6.36
N THR A 209 -6.05 14.15 -5.55
CA THR A 209 -5.52 13.17 -4.59
C THR A 209 -6.60 12.70 -3.61
N ALA A 210 -7.37 13.64 -3.07
CA ALA A 210 -8.48 13.33 -2.17
C ALA A 210 -9.58 12.51 -2.86
N LEU A 211 -9.98 12.86 -4.08
CA LEU A 211 -10.98 12.11 -4.85
C LEU A 211 -10.51 10.69 -5.21
N THR A 212 -9.23 10.54 -5.57
CA THR A 212 -8.68 9.23 -5.93
C THR A 212 -8.44 8.32 -4.73
N SER A 213 -8.41 8.86 -3.50
CA SER A 213 -8.33 8.05 -2.26
C SER A 213 -9.67 7.37 -1.91
N LEU A 214 -10.80 7.87 -2.41
CA LEU A 214 -12.12 7.27 -2.19
C LEU A 214 -12.27 5.98 -3.01
N ASP A 215 -13.04 5.03 -2.50
CA ASP A 215 -13.45 3.86 -3.28
C ASP A 215 -14.62 4.18 -4.25
N THR A 216 -15.06 3.19 -5.02
CA THR A 216 -16.10 3.37 -6.03
C THR A 216 -17.47 3.68 -5.42
N GLU A 217 -17.78 3.07 -4.27
CA GLU A 217 -19.04 3.27 -3.55
C GLU A 217 -19.08 4.65 -2.90
N GLN A 218 -17.98 5.06 -2.25
CA GLN A 218 -17.83 6.40 -1.68
C GLN A 218 -17.96 7.51 -2.74
N LEU A 219 -17.34 7.32 -3.92
CA LEU A 219 -17.49 8.26 -5.03
C LEU A 219 -18.92 8.30 -5.58
N ALA A 220 -19.64 7.17 -5.60
CA ALA A 220 -21.02 7.12 -6.04
C ALA A 220 -21.93 7.87 -5.06
N ASN A 221 -21.76 7.63 -3.75
CA ASN A 221 -22.53 8.32 -2.71
C ASN A 221 -22.25 9.84 -2.72
N LEU A 222 -20.99 10.23 -2.84
CA LEU A 222 -20.62 11.65 -2.96
C LEU A 222 -21.23 12.30 -4.21
N ALA A 223 -21.37 11.57 -5.32
CA ALA A 223 -22.00 12.06 -6.54
C ALA A 223 -23.50 12.36 -6.36
N GLU A 224 -24.20 11.58 -5.53
CA GLU A 224 -25.62 11.80 -5.23
C GLU A 224 -25.83 13.04 -4.33
N GLU A 225 -24.92 13.28 -3.39
CA GLU A 225 -24.97 14.40 -2.45
C GLU A 225 -24.47 15.72 -3.04
N ALA A 226 -23.60 15.67 -4.05
CA ALA A 226 -22.98 16.84 -4.64
C ALA A 226 -24.01 17.78 -5.30
N THR A 227 -24.06 19.04 -4.86
CA THR A 227 -24.98 20.05 -5.38
C THR A 227 -24.32 21.05 -6.32
N SER A 228 -23.01 21.33 -6.15
CA SER A 228 -22.31 22.31 -6.97
C SER A 228 -21.89 21.75 -8.31
N TYR A 229 -21.90 22.60 -9.36
CA TYR A 229 -21.46 22.24 -10.70
C TYR A 229 -19.98 21.80 -10.70
N GLU A 230 -19.13 22.53 -9.99
CA GLU A 230 -17.69 22.22 -9.91
C GLU A 230 -17.44 20.85 -9.24
N LEU A 231 -18.02 20.61 -8.08
CA LEU A 231 -17.82 19.34 -7.38
C LEU A 231 -18.35 18.14 -8.20
N ARG A 232 -19.50 18.29 -8.84
CA ARG A 232 -20.04 17.25 -9.74
C ARG A 232 -19.10 16.93 -10.90
N GLY A 233 -18.53 17.97 -11.53
CA GLY A 233 -17.58 17.80 -12.63
C GLY A 233 -16.31 17.07 -12.18
N TRP A 234 -15.79 17.39 -11.00
CA TRP A 234 -14.65 16.70 -10.42
C TRP A 234 -14.92 15.23 -10.11
N ILE A 235 -16.07 14.94 -9.49
CA ILE A 235 -16.47 13.55 -9.18
C ILE A 235 -16.65 12.74 -10.47
N GLU A 236 -17.30 13.32 -11.48
CA GLU A 236 -17.50 12.64 -12.77
C GLU A 236 -16.17 12.38 -13.47
N LEU A 237 -15.22 13.31 -13.42
CA LEU A 237 -13.86 13.10 -13.94
C LEU A 237 -13.17 11.94 -13.22
N ALA A 238 -13.22 11.92 -11.89
CA ALA A 238 -12.61 10.83 -11.10
C ALA A 238 -13.24 9.47 -11.38
N ARG A 239 -14.58 9.40 -11.47
CA ARG A 239 -15.29 8.17 -11.81
C ARG A 239 -14.94 7.66 -13.20
N THR A 240 -14.95 8.54 -14.18
CA THR A 240 -14.67 8.22 -15.59
C THR A 240 -13.24 7.73 -15.77
N VAL A 241 -12.26 8.42 -15.17
CA VAL A 241 -10.85 8.02 -15.24
C VAL A 241 -10.61 6.68 -14.53
N ARG A 242 -11.33 6.40 -13.44
CA ARG A 242 -11.23 5.13 -12.70
C ARG A 242 -11.80 3.94 -13.49
N VAL A 243 -12.97 4.09 -14.10
CA VAL A 243 -13.57 3.02 -14.93
C VAL A 243 -12.62 2.58 -16.04
N ASP A 244 -11.89 3.51 -16.63
CA ASP A 244 -10.95 3.25 -17.71
C ASP A 244 -9.49 3.05 -17.24
N GLU A 245 -9.24 2.84 -15.93
CA GLU A 245 -7.90 2.74 -15.35
C GLU A 245 -7.03 1.65 -16.00
N PHE A 246 -7.64 0.61 -16.52
CA PHE A 246 -6.97 -0.47 -17.22
C PHE A 246 -6.36 -0.06 -18.58
N SER A 247 -6.72 1.10 -19.15
CA SER A 247 -6.23 1.57 -20.45
C SER A 247 -5.98 3.08 -20.45
N ILE A 248 -4.71 3.49 -20.51
CA ILE A 248 -4.36 4.93 -20.63
C ILE A 248 -5.04 5.56 -21.85
N ARG A 249 -5.13 4.82 -22.97
CA ARG A 249 -5.78 5.33 -24.16
C ARG A 249 -7.25 5.65 -23.92
N ARG A 250 -7.99 4.74 -23.28
CA ARG A 250 -9.38 5.01 -22.88
C ARG A 250 -9.48 6.18 -21.92
N GLN A 251 -8.62 6.24 -20.90
CA GLN A 251 -8.60 7.38 -19.97
C GLN A 251 -8.44 8.71 -20.70
N LEU A 252 -7.51 8.80 -21.66
CA LEU A 252 -7.31 10.00 -22.46
C LEU A 252 -8.53 10.36 -23.31
N ASP A 253 -9.18 9.39 -23.92
CA ASP A 253 -10.41 9.58 -24.70
C ASP A 253 -11.57 10.04 -23.80
N SER A 254 -11.69 9.44 -22.60
CA SER A 254 -12.69 9.78 -21.60
C SER A 254 -12.47 11.19 -21.00
N ILE A 255 -11.23 11.59 -20.74
CA ILE A 255 -10.88 12.96 -20.35
C ILE A 255 -11.25 13.94 -21.48
N ALA A 256 -10.96 13.61 -22.74
CA ALA A 256 -11.31 14.46 -23.87
C ALA A 256 -12.83 14.59 -24.04
N GLN A 257 -13.59 13.54 -23.77
CA GLN A 257 -15.05 13.58 -23.75
C GLN A 257 -15.57 14.39 -22.58
N TRP A 258 -15.04 14.18 -21.38
CA TRP A 258 -15.40 14.95 -20.19
C TRP A 258 -15.19 16.46 -20.42
N LYS A 259 -14.08 16.90 -21.00
CA LYS A 259 -13.82 18.29 -21.36
C LYS A 259 -14.87 18.89 -22.29
N ARG A 260 -15.45 18.09 -23.17
CA ARG A 260 -16.54 18.55 -24.07
C ARG A 260 -17.87 18.72 -23.32
N VAL A 261 -18.18 17.79 -22.41
CA VAL A 261 -19.42 17.82 -21.62
C VAL A 261 -19.37 18.93 -20.58
N TRP A 262 -18.24 19.06 -19.90
CA TRP A 262 -18.01 20.00 -18.81
C TRP A 262 -17.25 21.27 -19.26
N ALA A 263 -17.52 21.79 -20.45
CA ALA A 263 -16.73 22.83 -21.10
C ALA A 263 -16.53 24.15 -20.28
N ARG A 264 -17.37 24.40 -19.27
CA ARG A 264 -17.28 25.56 -18.38
C ARG A 264 -16.62 25.22 -17.03
N HIS A 265 -16.24 23.99 -16.81
CA HIS A 265 -15.61 23.56 -15.58
C HIS A 265 -14.16 24.06 -15.51
N SER A 266 -13.73 24.43 -14.32
CA SER A 266 -12.40 24.99 -14.07
C SER A 266 -11.26 24.09 -14.56
N ALA A 267 -11.33 22.79 -14.31
CA ALA A 267 -10.30 21.82 -14.69
C ALA A 267 -10.17 21.58 -16.22
N VAL A 268 -11.05 22.15 -17.05
CA VAL A 268 -10.92 22.02 -18.52
C VAL A 268 -9.64 22.68 -19.04
N ASN A 269 -9.30 23.83 -18.48
CA ASN A 269 -8.12 24.61 -18.89
C ASN A 269 -6.84 24.12 -18.20
N GLN A 270 -6.95 23.59 -17.00
CA GLN A 270 -5.84 23.13 -16.20
C GLN A 270 -6.23 21.83 -15.48
N LEU A 271 -5.77 20.70 -16.03
CA LEU A 271 -5.95 19.40 -15.39
C LEU A 271 -4.94 19.23 -14.23
N PRO A 272 -5.25 18.39 -13.25
CA PRO A 272 -4.27 17.88 -12.29
C PRO A 272 -3.04 17.29 -12.99
N ASP A 273 -1.87 17.46 -12.39
CA ASP A 273 -0.60 17.01 -12.95
C ASP A 273 -0.62 15.52 -13.26
N ALA A 274 -1.23 14.70 -12.41
CA ALA A 274 -1.39 13.27 -12.63
C ALA A 274 -2.11 12.93 -13.95
N LEU A 275 -3.08 13.73 -14.37
CA LEU A 275 -3.81 13.54 -15.63
C LEU A 275 -3.04 14.10 -16.85
N VAL A 276 -2.28 15.17 -16.66
CA VAL A 276 -1.36 15.69 -17.69
C VAL A 276 -0.27 14.67 -18.01
N GLU A 277 0.26 14.03 -17.01
CA GLU A 277 1.30 13.00 -17.14
C GLU A 277 0.82 11.74 -17.87
N LEU A 278 -0.49 11.42 -17.86
CA LEU A 278 -1.02 10.30 -18.65
C LEU A 278 -0.70 10.45 -20.15
N GLN A 279 -0.81 11.67 -20.68
CA GLN A 279 -0.47 11.93 -22.10
C GLN A 279 1.03 11.75 -22.36
N GLN A 280 1.88 12.19 -21.45
CA GLN A 280 3.34 12.01 -21.57
C GLN A 280 3.71 10.53 -21.49
N THR A 281 3.12 9.81 -20.54
CA THR A 281 3.31 8.36 -20.39
C THR A 281 2.90 7.60 -21.65
N TRP A 282 1.74 7.95 -22.21
CA TRP A 282 1.27 7.35 -23.46
C TRP A 282 2.21 7.60 -24.62
N ASN A 283 2.74 8.81 -24.76
CA ASN A 283 3.68 9.17 -25.81
C ASN A 283 5.05 8.46 -25.67
N GLN A 284 5.45 8.11 -24.44
CA GLN A 284 6.72 7.45 -24.14
C GLN A 284 6.59 5.92 -23.97
N ARG A 285 5.41 5.35 -24.25
CA ARG A 285 5.17 3.92 -24.08
C ARG A 285 6.08 3.08 -24.99
N PRO A 286 6.48 1.87 -24.56
CA PRO A 286 7.19 0.93 -25.42
C PRO A 286 6.43 0.64 -26.71
N SER A 287 7.15 0.63 -27.82
CA SER A 287 6.59 0.36 -29.16
C SER A 287 6.75 -1.10 -29.58
N HIS A 288 7.69 -1.82 -28.97
CA HIS A 288 7.96 -3.22 -29.22
C HIS A 288 8.20 -3.98 -27.91
N ILE A 289 7.35 -4.97 -27.64
CA ILE A 289 7.42 -5.84 -26.46
C ILE A 289 7.89 -7.23 -26.89
N ALA A 290 8.91 -7.76 -26.19
CA ALA A 290 9.31 -9.15 -26.26
C ALA A 290 8.71 -9.91 -25.07
N LEU A 291 7.90 -10.94 -25.35
CA LEU A 291 7.30 -11.81 -24.34
C LEU A 291 8.11 -13.09 -24.23
N ILE A 292 8.79 -13.32 -23.10
CA ILE A 292 9.62 -14.51 -22.83
C ILE A 292 8.92 -15.41 -21.83
N LEU A 293 8.36 -16.54 -22.31
CA LEU A 293 7.55 -17.45 -21.50
C LEU A 293 7.90 -18.93 -21.78
N PRO A 294 7.70 -19.84 -20.80
CA PRO A 294 7.86 -21.28 -21.02
C PRO A 294 6.57 -21.84 -21.70
N LEU A 295 6.48 -21.71 -23.02
CA LEU A 295 5.25 -21.98 -23.79
C LEU A 295 4.87 -23.47 -23.85
N GLN A 296 5.77 -24.41 -23.56
CA GLN A 296 5.45 -25.82 -23.46
C GLN A 296 4.84 -26.21 -22.11
N GLN A 297 4.76 -25.24 -21.16
CA GLN A 297 4.16 -25.44 -19.85
C GLN A 297 2.79 -24.78 -19.77
N PRO A 298 1.80 -25.39 -19.07
CA PRO A 298 0.48 -24.80 -18.91
C PRO A 298 0.49 -23.37 -18.33
N ALA A 299 1.44 -23.10 -17.42
CA ALA A 299 1.61 -21.78 -16.81
C ALA A 299 1.99 -20.70 -17.85
N GLY A 300 2.97 -20.98 -18.71
CA GLY A 300 3.37 -20.05 -19.77
C GLY A 300 2.25 -19.78 -20.78
N ASN A 301 1.51 -20.82 -21.15
CA ASN A 301 0.35 -20.69 -22.03
C ASN A 301 -0.77 -19.84 -21.41
N ALA A 302 -1.09 -20.05 -20.12
CA ALA A 302 -2.11 -19.27 -19.44
C ALA A 302 -1.76 -17.77 -19.38
N ILE A 303 -0.50 -17.44 -19.10
CA ILE A 303 -0.02 -16.05 -19.12
C ILE A 303 -0.10 -15.47 -20.53
N GLN A 304 0.34 -16.22 -21.55
CA GLN A 304 0.26 -15.78 -22.94
C GLN A 304 -1.18 -15.52 -23.38
N GLU A 305 -2.12 -16.41 -23.05
CA GLU A 305 -3.54 -16.24 -23.35
C GLU A 305 -4.10 -14.96 -22.72
N GLY A 306 -3.81 -14.70 -21.43
CA GLY A 306 -4.23 -13.48 -20.75
C GLY A 306 -3.62 -12.23 -21.38
N PHE A 307 -2.30 -12.24 -21.64
CA PHE A 307 -1.59 -11.14 -22.26
C PHE A 307 -2.15 -10.79 -23.65
N LEU A 308 -2.32 -11.80 -24.51
CA LEU A 308 -2.84 -11.59 -25.86
C LEU A 308 -4.31 -11.17 -25.85
N SER A 309 -5.12 -11.65 -24.92
CA SER A 309 -6.51 -11.20 -24.79
C SER A 309 -6.59 -9.72 -24.46
N ALA A 310 -5.78 -9.24 -23.51
CA ALA A 310 -5.68 -7.80 -23.21
C ALA A 310 -5.13 -6.99 -24.40
N TYR A 311 -4.16 -7.53 -25.12
CA TYR A 311 -3.63 -6.93 -26.35
C TYR A 311 -4.71 -6.77 -27.42
N TYR A 312 -5.50 -7.83 -27.71
CA TYR A 312 -6.58 -7.76 -28.70
C TYR A 312 -7.72 -6.84 -28.26
N GLN A 313 -8.04 -6.80 -26.97
CA GLN A 313 -8.98 -5.82 -26.41
C GLN A 313 -8.49 -4.38 -26.69
N ALA A 314 -7.20 -4.09 -26.44
CA ALA A 314 -6.61 -2.79 -26.72
C ALA A 314 -6.58 -2.47 -28.22
N LEU A 315 -6.29 -3.46 -29.07
CA LEU A 315 -6.31 -3.32 -30.52
C LEU A 315 -7.71 -2.99 -31.06
N GLY A 316 -8.76 -3.51 -30.40
CA GLY A 316 -10.16 -3.18 -30.71
C GLY A 316 -10.51 -1.71 -30.40
N ILE A 317 -9.83 -1.11 -29.40
CA ILE A 317 -10.03 0.28 -29.03
C ILE A 317 -9.23 1.22 -29.95
N SER A 318 -7.94 0.90 -30.19
CA SER A 318 -7.03 1.74 -30.97
C SER A 318 -5.97 0.88 -31.67
N ARG A 319 -5.55 1.31 -32.86
CA ARG A 319 -4.42 0.71 -33.56
C ARG A 319 -3.05 1.09 -32.99
N GLU A 320 -3.03 1.94 -31.98
CA GLU A 320 -1.82 2.38 -31.30
C GLU A 320 -1.32 1.37 -30.24
N VAL A 321 -1.21 0.10 -30.63
CA VAL A 321 -0.70 -0.98 -29.79
C VAL A 321 0.75 -1.31 -30.13
N PRO A 322 1.55 -1.87 -29.20
CA PRO A 322 2.94 -2.24 -29.46
C PRO A 322 3.02 -3.46 -30.41
N ARG A 323 4.15 -3.57 -31.10
CA ARG A 323 4.52 -4.83 -31.76
C ARG A 323 4.85 -5.88 -30.70
N ILE A 324 4.41 -7.13 -30.89
CA ILE A 324 4.71 -8.23 -29.97
C ILE A 324 5.60 -9.26 -30.67
N SER A 325 6.70 -9.65 -30.01
CA SER A 325 7.54 -10.80 -30.37
C SER A 325 7.52 -11.79 -29.23
N VAL A 326 7.34 -13.08 -29.53
CA VAL A 326 7.21 -14.13 -28.51
C VAL A 326 8.39 -15.08 -28.58
N PHE A 327 8.99 -15.40 -27.43
CA PHE A 327 10.17 -16.24 -27.26
C PHE A 327 9.86 -17.37 -26.28
N ASP A 328 10.11 -18.63 -26.68
CA ASP A 328 9.88 -19.81 -25.85
C ASP A 328 11.10 -20.14 -24.97
N SER A 329 10.93 -20.00 -23.67
CA SER A 329 11.96 -20.31 -22.67
C SER A 329 11.86 -21.73 -22.08
N SER A 330 11.04 -22.63 -22.66
CA SER A 330 10.77 -23.94 -22.10
C SER A 330 11.98 -24.88 -22.03
N THR A 331 12.89 -24.76 -23.00
CA THR A 331 13.98 -25.73 -23.19
C THR A 331 15.36 -25.17 -22.86
N VAL A 332 15.45 -23.88 -22.49
CA VAL A 332 16.73 -23.23 -22.23
C VAL A 332 17.17 -23.46 -20.78
N THR A 333 18.47 -23.59 -20.57
CA THR A 333 19.10 -23.72 -19.25
C THR A 333 19.57 -22.40 -18.67
N SER A 334 19.67 -21.34 -19.54
CA SER A 334 20.05 -19.98 -19.18
C SER A 334 19.21 -18.99 -19.95
N ILE A 335 18.87 -17.88 -19.30
CA ILE A 335 18.05 -16.82 -19.90
C ILE A 335 18.83 -15.98 -20.94
N PHE A 336 20.17 -15.88 -20.83
CA PHE A 336 20.96 -14.94 -21.58
C PHE A 336 20.85 -15.05 -23.10
N PRO A 337 20.89 -16.25 -23.73
CA PRO A 337 20.76 -16.36 -25.19
C PRO A 337 19.43 -15.77 -25.70
N ILE A 338 18.30 -16.17 -25.09
CA ILE A 338 16.96 -15.69 -25.45
C ILE A 338 16.81 -14.20 -25.14
N TYR A 339 17.33 -13.75 -24.02
CA TYR A 339 17.29 -12.35 -23.62
C TYR A 339 18.06 -11.47 -24.62
N ASN A 340 19.24 -11.91 -25.06
CA ASN A 340 20.02 -11.23 -26.08
C ASN A 340 19.32 -11.23 -27.46
N GLU A 341 18.65 -12.33 -27.82
CA GLU A 341 17.86 -12.40 -29.03
C GLU A 341 16.70 -11.40 -29.00
N ALA A 342 15.97 -11.33 -27.87
CA ALA A 342 14.90 -10.37 -27.68
C ALA A 342 15.39 -8.91 -27.76
N THR A 343 16.53 -8.60 -27.14
CA THR A 343 17.12 -7.24 -27.23
C THR A 343 17.58 -6.89 -28.63
N THR A 344 18.23 -7.81 -29.35
CA THR A 344 18.68 -7.58 -30.73
C THR A 344 17.53 -7.49 -31.72
N SER A 345 16.35 -8.04 -31.41
CA SER A 345 15.14 -7.85 -32.22
C SER A 345 14.57 -6.42 -32.14
N GLY A 346 15.15 -5.56 -31.31
CA GLY A 346 14.76 -4.17 -31.10
C GLY A 346 13.58 -4.01 -30.10
N ALA A 347 13.44 -4.90 -29.13
CA ALA A 347 12.43 -4.75 -28.09
C ALA A 347 12.77 -3.58 -27.15
N ASP A 348 11.77 -2.75 -26.86
CA ASP A 348 11.86 -1.63 -25.92
C ASP A 348 11.51 -2.06 -24.48
N LEU A 349 10.76 -3.16 -24.36
CA LEU A 349 10.35 -3.77 -23.11
C LEU A 349 10.38 -5.30 -23.25
N ILE A 350 10.89 -5.98 -22.23
CA ILE A 350 10.82 -7.42 -22.11
C ILE A 350 9.84 -7.76 -20.98
N ILE A 351 8.88 -8.66 -21.25
CA ILE A 351 7.95 -9.21 -20.26
C ILE A 351 8.26 -10.69 -20.07
N GLY A 352 8.53 -11.09 -18.85
CA GLY A 352 9.16 -12.36 -18.49
C GLY A 352 10.62 -12.16 -18.05
N PRO A 353 11.30 -13.23 -17.66
CA PRO A 353 10.87 -14.62 -17.60
C PRO A 353 9.94 -14.93 -16.40
N LEU A 354 9.25 -16.08 -16.48
CA LEU A 354 8.45 -16.62 -15.38
C LEU A 354 9.30 -17.44 -14.39
N ASN A 355 10.32 -18.15 -14.89
CA ASN A 355 11.15 -19.01 -14.08
C ASN A 355 12.01 -18.21 -13.10
N LYS A 356 11.90 -18.52 -11.81
CA LYS A 356 12.61 -17.80 -10.73
C LYS A 356 14.13 -17.83 -10.88
N GLN A 357 14.71 -18.95 -11.35
CA GLN A 357 16.16 -19.04 -11.58
C GLN A 357 16.62 -18.07 -12.67
N PHE A 358 15.81 -17.88 -13.71
CA PHE A 358 16.10 -16.92 -14.77
C PHE A 358 15.97 -15.46 -14.30
N VAL A 359 14.99 -15.20 -13.42
CA VAL A 359 14.88 -13.87 -12.76
C VAL A 359 16.11 -13.61 -11.89
N ASN A 360 16.60 -14.60 -11.15
CA ASN A 360 17.83 -14.48 -10.36
C ASN A 360 19.06 -14.20 -11.26
N GLN A 361 19.15 -14.82 -12.45
CA GLN A 361 20.22 -14.53 -13.39
C GLN A 361 20.17 -13.08 -13.89
N LEU A 362 19.00 -12.55 -14.21
CA LEU A 362 18.83 -11.13 -14.60
C LEU A 362 19.11 -10.19 -13.42
N ALA A 363 18.71 -10.56 -12.22
CA ALA A 363 18.98 -9.78 -11.01
C ALA A 363 20.47 -9.66 -10.68
N GLN A 364 21.31 -10.60 -11.11
CA GLN A 364 22.75 -10.59 -10.93
C GLN A 364 23.52 -9.78 -12.00
N MET A 365 22.89 -9.43 -13.13
CA MET A 365 23.53 -8.59 -14.15
C MET A 365 23.82 -7.19 -13.56
N PRO A 366 24.95 -6.58 -13.89
CA PRO A 366 25.26 -5.21 -13.42
C PRO A 366 24.21 -4.19 -13.89
N GLU A 367 23.83 -4.25 -15.16
CA GLU A 367 22.83 -3.41 -15.79
C GLU A 367 22.07 -4.19 -16.85
N LEU A 368 20.77 -3.94 -16.96
CA LEU A 368 19.94 -4.48 -18.04
C LEU A 368 19.91 -3.51 -19.22
N PRO A 369 20.13 -3.99 -20.47
CA PRO A 369 20.08 -3.13 -21.65
C PRO A 369 18.68 -2.56 -21.90
N VAL A 370 17.63 -3.34 -21.59
CA VAL A 370 16.22 -3.00 -21.85
C VAL A 370 15.41 -3.12 -20.56
N THR A 371 14.40 -2.27 -20.39
CA THR A 371 13.44 -2.39 -19.30
C THR A 371 12.79 -3.77 -19.32
N THR A 372 12.76 -4.46 -18.17
CA THR A 372 12.27 -5.83 -18.06
C THR A 372 11.27 -5.93 -16.92
N LEU A 373 10.08 -6.45 -17.21
CA LEU A 373 9.08 -6.86 -16.24
C LEU A 373 9.18 -8.38 -16.05
N ALA A 374 9.96 -8.83 -15.08
CA ALA A 374 10.05 -10.23 -14.71
C ALA A 374 8.74 -10.69 -14.06
N LEU A 375 8.26 -11.89 -14.41
CA LEU A 375 6.99 -12.43 -13.90
C LEU A 375 7.19 -13.33 -12.67
N ASN A 376 8.20 -13.02 -11.87
CA ASN A 376 8.49 -13.64 -10.58
C ASN A 376 9.42 -12.72 -9.78
N TYR A 377 9.62 -13.05 -8.50
CA TYR A 377 10.55 -12.33 -7.64
C TYR A 377 11.90 -13.05 -7.56
N SER A 378 12.99 -12.29 -7.59
CA SER A 378 14.33 -12.79 -7.26
C SER A 378 14.44 -13.09 -5.76
N ASP A 379 15.38 -13.96 -5.38
CA ASP A 379 15.63 -14.31 -3.97
C ASP A 379 16.12 -13.12 -3.15
N THR A 380 16.95 -12.28 -3.76
CA THR A 380 17.39 -11.01 -3.18
C THR A 380 16.81 -9.86 -3.96
N PRO A 381 16.25 -8.82 -3.28
CA PRO A 381 15.82 -7.61 -3.97
C PRO A 381 17.02 -7.02 -4.73
N PRO A 382 16.89 -6.70 -6.01
CA PRO A 382 17.94 -6.00 -6.72
C PRO A 382 18.01 -4.57 -6.18
N LEU A 383 19.04 -4.27 -5.40
CA LEU A 383 19.32 -2.90 -5.00
C LEU A 383 19.74 -2.10 -6.24
N ASP A 384 19.13 -0.94 -6.45
CA ASP A 384 19.47 0.08 -7.47
C ASP A 384 19.39 -0.35 -8.94
N LYS A 385 18.45 -1.23 -9.31
CA LYS A 385 18.23 -1.60 -10.73
C LYS A 385 17.02 -0.93 -11.34
N GLU A 386 17.21 0.23 -11.91
CA GLU A 386 16.14 1.05 -12.53
C GLU A 386 15.33 0.32 -13.62
N LYS A 387 15.88 -0.71 -14.26
CA LYS A 387 15.28 -1.39 -15.41
C LYS A 387 14.72 -2.79 -15.11
N LEU A 388 14.81 -3.29 -13.88
CA LEU A 388 14.26 -4.60 -13.51
C LEU A 388 13.06 -4.46 -12.59
N PHE A 389 11.88 -4.54 -13.17
CA PHE A 389 10.62 -4.64 -12.47
C PHE A 389 10.28 -6.11 -12.21
N GLN A 390 9.69 -6.40 -11.06
CA GLN A 390 9.32 -7.76 -10.68
C GLN A 390 7.85 -7.81 -10.30
N PHE A 391 7.10 -8.68 -10.94
CA PHE A 391 5.68 -8.91 -10.69
C PHE A 391 5.45 -10.41 -10.53
N GLY A 392 5.03 -10.85 -9.36
CA GLY A 392 4.85 -12.24 -9.01
C GLY A 392 3.51 -12.55 -8.33
N LEU A 393 3.10 -13.82 -8.37
CA LEU A 393 1.99 -14.34 -7.58
C LEU A 393 2.56 -15.02 -6.33
N ALA A 394 3.15 -14.24 -5.42
CA ALA A 394 3.80 -14.80 -4.24
C ALA A 394 2.78 -15.08 -3.13
N PRO A 395 2.70 -16.35 -2.64
CA PRO A 395 1.85 -16.68 -1.49
C PRO A 395 2.21 -15.91 -0.21
N GLU A 396 3.41 -15.38 -0.13
CA GLU A 396 3.88 -14.54 0.99
C GLU A 396 3.09 -13.24 1.12
N ASP A 397 2.70 -12.62 -0.01
CA ASP A 397 1.84 -11.41 -0.01
C ASP A 397 0.44 -11.75 0.51
N GLU A 398 -0.08 -12.91 0.11
CA GLU A 398 -1.38 -13.44 0.52
C GLU A 398 -1.40 -13.75 2.03
N ILE A 399 -0.34 -14.37 2.55
CA ILE A 399 -0.16 -14.63 3.99
C ILE A 399 -0.09 -13.30 4.75
N GLY A 400 0.64 -12.30 4.24
CA GLY A 400 0.75 -10.98 4.87
C GLY A 400 -0.62 -10.33 5.06
N GLN A 401 -1.47 -10.41 4.05
CA GLN A 401 -2.83 -9.86 4.09
C GLN A 401 -3.73 -10.59 5.09
N ILE A 402 -3.65 -11.92 5.17
CA ILE A 402 -4.40 -12.72 6.15
C ILE A 402 -3.93 -12.41 7.58
N VAL A 403 -2.62 -12.28 7.81
CA VAL A 403 -2.06 -11.92 9.12
C VAL A 403 -2.58 -10.56 9.56
N GLN A 404 -2.57 -9.57 8.68
CA GLN A 404 -3.09 -8.24 8.98
C GLN A 404 -4.58 -8.29 9.34
N LEU A 405 -5.40 -8.98 8.53
CA LEU A 405 -6.83 -9.13 8.76
C LEU A 405 -7.12 -9.79 10.11
N ALA A 406 -6.44 -10.89 10.43
CA ALA A 406 -6.61 -11.60 11.69
C ALA A 406 -6.18 -10.75 12.90
N TRP A 407 -5.12 -9.97 12.76
CA TRP A 407 -4.65 -9.04 13.80
C TRP A 407 -5.64 -7.91 14.06
N GLU A 408 -6.18 -7.30 13.00
CA GLU A 408 -7.22 -6.26 13.07
C GLU A 408 -8.53 -6.78 13.67
N ALA A 409 -8.88 -8.05 13.42
CA ALA A 409 -10.00 -8.73 14.07
C ALA A 409 -9.79 -9.00 15.58
N GLY A 410 -8.61 -8.68 16.12
CA GLY A 410 -8.29 -8.83 17.55
C GLY A 410 -7.76 -10.20 17.95
N TYR A 411 -7.49 -11.11 17.00
CA TYR A 411 -6.96 -12.45 17.28
C TYR A 411 -5.49 -12.37 17.69
N ARG A 412 -5.09 -13.32 18.55
CA ARG A 412 -3.71 -13.40 19.08
C ARG A 412 -3.13 -14.81 19.00
N ASN A 413 -3.98 -15.84 19.04
CA ASN A 413 -3.61 -17.24 19.09
C ASN A 413 -4.07 -17.97 17.82
N ALA A 414 -3.15 -18.35 16.98
CA ALA A 414 -3.42 -19.08 15.74
C ALA A 414 -3.17 -20.59 15.90
N ALA A 415 -3.96 -21.41 15.22
CA ALA A 415 -3.62 -22.78 14.91
C ALA A 415 -3.35 -22.93 13.41
N LEU A 416 -2.46 -23.84 13.02
CA LEU A 416 -2.06 -24.10 11.65
C LEU A 416 -2.42 -25.51 11.20
N ILE A 417 -2.93 -25.61 9.96
CA ILE A 417 -3.08 -26.89 9.24
C ILE A 417 -2.54 -26.71 7.81
N ALA A 418 -1.54 -27.52 7.42
CA ALA A 418 -0.94 -27.42 6.10
C ALA A 418 -0.50 -28.81 5.57
N PRO A 419 -0.35 -28.98 4.23
CA PRO A 419 0.29 -30.17 3.68
C PRO A 419 1.75 -30.28 4.12
N SER A 420 2.27 -31.49 4.26
CA SER A 420 3.63 -31.80 4.76
C SER A 420 4.74 -31.67 3.72
N SER A 421 4.44 -31.24 2.46
CA SER A 421 5.47 -31.05 1.44
C SER A 421 6.36 -29.84 1.74
N GLU A 422 7.59 -29.85 1.23
CA GLU A 422 8.63 -28.84 1.54
C GLU A 422 8.19 -27.42 1.23
N ASP A 423 7.48 -27.19 0.11
CA ASP A 423 6.97 -25.89 -0.28
C ASP A 423 5.96 -25.33 0.74
N TYR A 424 5.04 -26.17 1.21
CA TYR A 424 4.04 -25.74 2.19
C TYR A 424 4.62 -25.54 3.59
N LEU A 425 5.62 -26.35 3.96
CA LEU A 425 6.38 -26.14 5.21
C LEU A 425 7.12 -24.80 5.21
N ARG A 426 7.60 -24.34 4.04
CA ARG A 426 8.18 -23.01 3.88
C ARG A 426 7.13 -21.91 4.14
N LEU A 427 5.93 -22.04 3.59
CA LEU A 427 4.83 -21.09 3.80
C LEU A 427 4.35 -21.08 5.25
N GLN A 428 4.24 -22.24 5.89
CA GLN A 428 3.91 -22.40 7.29
C GLN A 428 4.90 -21.62 8.19
N LYS A 429 6.22 -21.83 7.95
CA LYS A 429 7.27 -21.10 8.65
C LYS A 429 7.24 -19.58 8.38
N TYR A 430 6.83 -19.18 7.18
CA TYR A 430 6.67 -17.76 6.84
C TYR A 430 5.50 -17.15 7.62
N PHE A 431 4.35 -17.82 7.65
CA PHE A 431 3.21 -17.40 8.44
C PHE A 431 3.58 -17.26 9.93
N SER A 432 4.18 -18.31 10.53
CA SER A 432 4.53 -18.32 11.95
C SER A 432 5.48 -17.17 12.32
N ARG A 433 6.46 -16.86 11.46
CA ARG A 433 7.37 -15.71 11.66
C ARG A 433 6.64 -14.37 11.52
N ARG A 434 5.78 -14.24 10.51
CA ARG A 434 5.04 -13.00 10.27
C ARG A 434 4.02 -12.73 11.38
N TRP A 435 3.32 -13.78 11.85
CA TRP A 435 2.39 -13.72 12.97
C TRP A 435 3.10 -13.32 14.28
N ALA A 436 4.24 -13.93 14.56
CA ALA A 436 5.06 -13.59 15.72
C ALA A 436 5.60 -12.15 15.67
N ALA A 437 5.89 -11.60 14.49
CA ALA A 437 6.33 -10.22 14.32
C ALA A 437 5.25 -9.20 14.69
N GLU A 438 3.97 -9.52 14.51
CA GLU A 438 2.84 -8.72 15.02
C GLU A 438 2.60 -8.92 16.53
N GLY A 439 3.23 -9.91 17.17
CA GLY A 439 3.03 -10.26 18.57
C GLY A 439 2.06 -11.42 18.81
N GLY A 440 1.64 -12.11 17.75
CA GLY A 440 0.77 -13.28 17.82
C GLY A 440 1.51 -14.58 18.19
N VAL A 441 0.78 -15.58 18.61
CA VAL A 441 1.31 -16.90 19.00
C VAL A 441 0.67 -17.98 18.14
N VAL A 442 1.47 -18.93 17.65
CA VAL A 442 0.96 -20.18 17.08
C VAL A 442 0.92 -21.22 18.19
N VAL A 443 -0.29 -21.61 18.59
CA VAL A 443 -0.52 -22.47 19.75
C VAL A 443 -0.62 -23.95 19.38
N SER A 444 -0.83 -24.28 18.11
CA SER A 444 -0.86 -25.65 17.58
C SER A 444 -0.54 -25.63 16.08
N GLU A 445 0.24 -26.58 15.64
CA GLU A 445 0.60 -26.79 14.23
C GLU A 445 0.46 -28.27 13.87
N GLU A 446 -0.30 -28.56 12.83
CA GLU A 446 -0.47 -29.91 12.32
C GLU A 446 -0.24 -29.96 10.81
N THR A 447 0.38 -31.05 10.35
CA THR A 447 0.59 -31.28 8.92
C THR A 447 -0.07 -32.55 8.46
N PHE A 448 -0.45 -32.60 7.19
CA PHE A 448 -1.08 -33.76 6.56
C PHE A 448 -0.44 -34.11 5.21
N ASN A 449 -0.60 -35.37 4.83
CA ASN A 449 -0.30 -35.91 3.50
C ASN A 449 -1.51 -36.70 2.97
N ASP A 450 -1.37 -37.32 1.81
CA ASP A 450 -2.49 -38.04 1.17
C ASP A 450 -2.98 -39.28 1.97
N GLU A 451 -2.16 -39.80 2.90
CA GLU A 451 -2.48 -40.95 3.75
C GLU A 451 -3.02 -40.53 5.12
N SER A 452 -3.01 -39.25 5.44
CA SER A 452 -3.37 -38.75 6.76
C SER A 452 -4.88 -38.83 7.02
N SER A 453 -5.26 -39.16 8.25
CA SER A 453 -6.63 -39.05 8.76
C SER A 453 -6.87 -37.64 9.23
N PHE A 454 -7.74 -36.89 8.56
CA PHE A 454 -8.12 -35.54 9.02
C PHE A 454 -8.78 -35.56 10.40
N ALA A 455 -9.47 -36.67 10.75
CA ALA A 455 -10.04 -36.85 12.09
C ALA A 455 -8.96 -36.83 13.18
N ASP A 456 -7.84 -37.56 12.97
CA ASP A 456 -6.76 -37.65 13.94
C ASP A 456 -6.00 -36.32 14.05
N ILE A 457 -5.74 -35.67 12.90
CA ILE A 457 -5.09 -34.35 12.85
C ILE A 457 -5.90 -33.31 13.63
N ILE A 458 -7.21 -33.25 13.41
CA ILE A 458 -8.08 -32.29 14.09
C ILE A 458 -8.21 -32.61 15.57
N LYS A 459 -8.24 -33.89 15.96
CA LYS A 459 -8.19 -34.29 17.38
C LYS A 459 -6.91 -33.80 18.06
N GLN A 460 -5.77 -33.92 17.40
CA GLN A 460 -4.49 -33.42 17.90
C GLN A 460 -4.49 -31.89 18.00
N LEU A 461 -4.84 -31.21 16.92
CA LEU A 461 -4.92 -29.75 16.87
C LEU A 461 -5.78 -29.17 17.99
N MET A 462 -6.94 -29.78 18.23
CA MET A 462 -7.92 -29.37 19.23
C MET A 462 -7.69 -29.97 20.62
N ALA A 463 -6.62 -30.77 20.80
CA ALA A 463 -6.30 -31.50 22.04
C ALA A 463 -7.45 -32.39 22.56
N ILE A 464 -8.29 -32.90 21.64
CA ILE A 464 -9.38 -33.84 21.96
C ILE A 464 -8.80 -35.17 22.44
N ASP A 465 -7.78 -35.68 21.75
CA ASP A 465 -7.00 -36.87 22.11
C ASP A 465 -6.47 -36.81 23.54
N SER A 466 -5.93 -35.65 23.92
CA SER A 466 -5.46 -35.38 25.28
C SER A 466 -6.61 -35.35 26.30
N SER A 467 -7.78 -34.89 25.90
CA SER A 467 -9.00 -34.89 26.72
C SER A 467 -9.51 -36.31 26.92
N GLU A 468 -9.56 -37.12 25.85
CA GLU A 468 -9.92 -38.54 25.87
C GLU A 468 -8.95 -39.35 26.77
N ALA A 469 -7.62 -39.16 26.59
CA ALA A 469 -6.62 -39.85 27.41
C ALA A 469 -6.68 -39.47 28.90
N ARG A 470 -7.06 -38.22 29.24
CA ARG A 470 -7.30 -37.85 30.65
C ARG A 470 -8.54 -38.52 31.22
N ALA A 471 -9.59 -38.63 30.44
CA ALA A 471 -10.83 -39.29 30.84
C ALA A 471 -10.60 -40.80 31.09
N ASP A 472 -9.91 -41.46 30.18
CA ASP A 472 -9.57 -42.90 30.33
C ASP A 472 -8.77 -43.19 31.60
N ARG A 473 -7.81 -42.32 31.95
CA ARG A 473 -7.07 -42.43 33.21
C ARG A 473 -7.98 -42.28 34.43
N LEU A 474 -8.92 -41.31 34.41
CA LEU A 474 -9.84 -41.10 35.49
C LEU A 474 -10.86 -42.23 35.61
N LEU A 475 -11.44 -42.69 34.50
CA LEU A 475 -12.40 -43.79 34.46
C LEU A 475 -11.80 -45.11 34.94
N ASN A 476 -10.49 -45.33 34.69
CA ASN A 476 -9.79 -46.51 35.20
C ASN A 476 -9.55 -46.48 36.74
N LEU A 477 -9.64 -45.28 37.36
CA LEU A 477 -9.46 -45.10 38.80
C LEU A 477 -10.80 -45.08 39.56
N LEU A 478 -11.92 -44.85 38.86
CA LEU A 478 -13.26 -44.76 39.48
C LEU A 478 -13.98 -46.12 39.47
N PRO A 479 -14.81 -46.43 40.47
CA PRO A 479 -15.68 -47.60 40.41
C PRO A 479 -16.61 -47.48 39.20
N ARG A 480 -16.93 -48.64 38.57
CA ARG A 480 -17.78 -48.72 37.36
C ARG A 480 -19.19 -48.18 37.65
N ASN A 481 -19.35 -46.89 37.58
CA ASN A 481 -20.63 -46.19 37.56
C ASN A 481 -20.93 -45.75 36.14
N ASN A 482 -22.19 -45.46 35.80
CA ASN A 482 -22.62 -44.87 34.53
C ASN A 482 -22.12 -43.43 34.42
N ILE A 483 -20.80 -43.27 34.16
CA ILE A 483 -20.21 -41.94 33.93
C ILE A 483 -20.10 -41.80 32.42
N GLU A 484 -20.82 -40.80 31.87
CA GLU A 484 -20.69 -40.37 30.51
C GLU A 484 -19.60 -39.29 30.45
N PHE A 485 -18.69 -39.41 29.46
CA PHE A 485 -17.64 -38.44 29.19
C PHE A 485 -17.85 -37.82 27.82
N ILE A 486 -17.85 -36.50 27.78
CA ILE A 486 -17.84 -35.72 26.54
C ILE A 486 -16.46 -35.06 26.40
N PRO A 487 -15.71 -35.37 25.34
CA PRO A 487 -14.43 -34.73 25.11
C PRO A 487 -14.60 -33.22 24.97
N ARG A 488 -13.65 -32.48 25.49
CA ARG A 488 -13.63 -31.01 25.35
C ARG A 488 -12.42 -30.57 24.56
N ARG A 489 -12.64 -29.72 23.57
CA ARG A 489 -11.57 -29.05 22.85
C ARG A 489 -10.84 -28.05 23.73
N ARG A 490 -9.63 -27.66 23.33
CA ARG A 490 -8.94 -26.47 23.83
C ARG A 490 -9.70 -25.20 23.39
N ASN A 491 -9.64 -24.13 24.20
CA ASN A 491 -10.37 -22.88 23.96
C ASN A 491 -9.45 -21.68 23.75
N ASP A 492 -8.16 -21.93 23.60
CA ASP A 492 -7.14 -20.90 23.45
C ASP A 492 -6.76 -20.65 21.98
N ILE A 493 -7.52 -21.16 21.01
CA ILE A 493 -7.37 -20.90 19.57
C ILE A 493 -8.41 -19.85 19.18
N ASP A 494 -7.92 -18.71 18.66
CA ASP A 494 -8.79 -17.63 18.17
C ASP A 494 -9.20 -17.88 16.72
N PHE A 495 -8.29 -18.42 15.88
CA PHE A 495 -8.56 -18.80 14.49
C PHE A 495 -7.64 -19.91 14.00
N ILE A 496 -8.01 -20.52 12.89
CA ILE A 496 -7.21 -21.52 12.18
C ILE A 496 -6.74 -20.96 10.84
N PHE A 497 -5.43 -20.99 10.59
CA PHE A 497 -4.87 -20.76 9.27
C PHE A 497 -4.72 -22.08 8.55
N LEU A 498 -5.46 -22.25 7.44
CA LEU A 498 -5.56 -23.46 6.66
C LEU A 498 -4.89 -23.30 5.30
N ILE A 499 -3.91 -24.13 4.98
CA ILE A 499 -3.40 -24.29 3.62
C ILE A 499 -3.94 -25.59 3.06
N ALA A 500 -4.84 -25.52 2.09
CA ALA A 500 -5.48 -26.68 1.49
C ALA A 500 -5.97 -26.37 0.06
N ASN A 501 -6.20 -27.44 -0.72
CA ASN A 501 -6.99 -27.34 -1.95
C ASN A 501 -8.49 -27.54 -1.64
N PRO A 502 -9.42 -27.30 -2.62
CA PRO A 502 -10.86 -27.40 -2.37
C PRO A 502 -11.29 -28.78 -1.86
N ARG A 503 -10.73 -29.87 -2.41
CA ARG A 503 -11.05 -31.24 -1.98
C ARG A 503 -10.66 -31.51 -0.54
N GLN A 504 -9.50 -31.01 -0.10
CA GLN A 504 -9.03 -31.15 1.27
C GLN A 504 -9.86 -30.27 2.22
N GLY A 505 -10.14 -29.03 1.84
CA GLY A 505 -10.97 -28.11 2.62
C GLY A 505 -12.37 -28.64 2.91
N ARG A 506 -13.03 -29.25 1.88
CA ARG A 506 -14.34 -29.90 2.01
C ARG A 506 -14.37 -31.08 2.99
N GLN A 507 -13.21 -31.65 3.34
CA GLN A 507 -13.10 -32.68 4.38
C GLN A 507 -12.72 -32.08 5.73
N ILE A 508 -11.79 -31.13 5.74
CA ILE A 508 -11.26 -30.52 6.96
C ILE A 508 -12.34 -29.68 7.67
N LYS A 509 -13.04 -28.80 6.96
CA LYS A 509 -14.01 -27.89 7.58
C LYS A 509 -15.17 -28.58 8.29
N PRO A 510 -15.87 -29.58 7.68
CA PRO A 510 -16.90 -30.37 8.40
C PRO A 510 -16.31 -31.18 9.55
N THR A 511 -15.07 -31.68 9.41
CA THR A 511 -14.42 -32.45 10.48
C THR A 511 -14.09 -31.54 11.70
N LEU A 512 -13.72 -30.28 11.48
CA LEU A 512 -13.59 -29.29 12.55
C LEU A 512 -14.91 -29.10 13.30
N ALA A 513 -16.02 -28.98 12.57
CA ALA A 513 -17.35 -28.86 13.19
C ALA A 513 -17.73 -30.11 13.99
N PHE A 514 -17.42 -31.30 13.47
CA PHE A 514 -17.66 -32.57 14.17
C PHE A 514 -16.90 -32.66 15.50
N TYR A 515 -15.67 -32.13 15.56
CA TYR A 515 -14.84 -32.08 16.77
C TYR A 515 -15.00 -30.76 17.55
N PHE A 516 -16.19 -30.17 17.53
CA PHE A 516 -16.58 -29.00 18.31
C PHE A 516 -15.83 -27.70 18.00
N ALA A 517 -15.21 -27.59 16.82
CA ALA A 517 -14.48 -26.40 16.38
C ALA A 517 -15.17 -25.70 15.20
N GLY A 518 -16.47 -25.90 15.02
CA GLY A 518 -17.23 -25.27 13.94
C GLY A 518 -17.36 -23.74 14.05
N ASP A 519 -17.27 -23.23 15.27
CA ASP A 519 -17.32 -21.80 15.61
C ASP A 519 -15.96 -21.10 15.49
N VAL A 520 -14.86 -21.84 15.34
CA VAL A 520 -13.52 -21.26 15.16
C VAL A 520 -13.39 -20.72 13.74
N PRO A 521 -13.09 -19.43 13.54
CA PRO A 521 -12.86 -18.84 12.23
C PRO A 521 -11.72 -19.57 11.49
N VAL A 522 -11.90 -19.78 10.18
CA VAL A 522 -10.89 -20.41 9.33
C VAL A 522 -10.50 -19.44 8.23
N TYR A 523 -9.22 -19.11 8.14
CA TYR A 523 -8.62 -18.30 7.08
C TYR A 523 -7.75 -19.18 6.20
N SER A 524 -7.81 -18.96 4.88
CA SER A 524 -7.10 -19.81 3.93
C SER A 524 -6.44 -19.00 2.81
N LEU A 525 -5.49 -19.63 2.12
CA LEU A 525 -4.89 -19.11 0.89
C LEU A 525 -5.84 -19.30 -0.31
N PRO A 526 -5.62 -18.59 -1.44
CA PRO A 526 -6.39 -18.75 -2.67
C PRO A 526 -6.49 -20.18 -3.19
N SER A 527 -5.56 -21.06 -2.81
CA SER A 527 -5.58 -22.50 -3.18
C SER A 527 -6.84 -23.23 -2.75
N ILE A 528 -7.62 -22.69 -1.79
CA ILE A 528 -8.87 -23.28 -1.30
C ILE A 528 -10.01 -23.17 -2.32
N TYR A 529 -9.88 -22.31 -3.34
CA TYR A 529 -10.90 -22.04 -4.34
C TYR A 529 -10.36 -22.28 -5.75
N ASP A 530 -11.08 -23.02 -6.57
CA ASP A 530 -10.72 -23.32 -7.95
C ASP A 530 -11.30 -22.32 -8.97
N GLY A 531 -12.01 -21.29 -8.49
CA GLY A 531 -12.62 -20.27 -9.32
C GLY A 531 -13.94 -20.73 -9.97
N GLN A 532 -14.58 -21.75 -9.41
CA GLN A 532 -15.90 -22.20 -9.85
C GLN A 532 -16.88 -22.24 -8.68
N ASP A 533 -17.98 -21.55 -8.84
CA ASP A 533 -19.09 -21.59 -7.90
C ASP A 533 -19.91 -22.86 -8.14
N ASN A 534 -19.80 -23.80 -7.20
CA ASN A 534 -20.60 -25.02 -7.16
C ASN A 534 -21.26 -25.14 -5.78
N GLN A 535 -22.50 -24.65 -5.69
CA GLN A 535 -23.23 -24.60 -4.41
C GLN A 535 -23.25 -25.94 -3.67
N SER A 536 -23.45 -27.06 -4.38
CA SER A 536 -23.56 -28.37 -3.75
C SER A 536 -22.24 -28.89 -3.21
N GLU A 537 -21.12 -28.63 -3.90
CA GLU A 537 -19.81 -29.11 -3.46
C GLU A 537 -19.14 -28.15 -2.48
N ASN A 538 -19.31 -26.85 -2.68
CA ASN A 538 -18.62 -25.83 -1.88
C ASN A 538 -19.36 -25.53 -0.56
N SER A 539 -20.58 -26.04 -0.33
CA SER A 539 -21.28 -25.91 0.95
C SER A 539 -20.45 -26.42 2.14
N ASP A 540 -19.59 -27.41 1.91
CA ASP A 540 -18.67 -27.91 2.93
C ASP A 540 -17.52 -26.93 3.26
N LEU A 541 -17.33 -25.87 2.48
CA LEU A 541 -16.35 -24.80 2.70
C LEU A 541 -16.95 -23.59 3.42
N ASP A 542 -18.25 -23.55 3.67
CA ASP A 542 -18.95 -22.40 4.23
C ASP A 542 -18.28 -21.87 5.49
N GLY A 543 -18.13 -20.56 5.55
CA GLY A 543 -17.47 -19.85 6.64
C GLY A 543 -15.95 -19.77 6.53
N ILE A 544 -15.31 -20.39 5.53
CA ILE A 544 -13.88 -20.16 5.27
C ILE A 544 -13.70 -18.80 4.61
N VAL A 545 -12.84 -17.97 5.18
CA VAL A 545 -12.42 -16.67 4.62
C VAL A 545 -11.10 -16.85 3.90
N PHE A 546 -10.97 -16.28 2.71
CA PHE A 546 -9.75 -16.35 1.91
C PHE A 546 -9.56 -15.09 1.07
N ALA A 547 -8.34 -14.87 0.59
CA ALA A 547 -8.04 -13.79 -0.35
C ALA A 547 -7.91 -14.38 -1.75
N ASP A 548 -8.45 -13.71 -2.79
CA ASP A 548 -8.20 -14.14 -4.16
C ASP A 548 -8.17 -12.94 -5.15
N ALA A 549 -7.69 -13.20 -6.36
CA ALA A 549 -7.67 -12.23 -7.43
C ALA A 549 -9.10 -11.80 -7.83
N PRO A 550 -9.38 -10.50 -8.04
CA PRO A 550 -10.66 -10.03 -8.53
C PRO A 550 -11.13 -10.77 -9.78
N TRP A 551 -10.20 -11.09 -10.69
CA TRP A 551 -10.46 -11.91 -11.88
C TRP A 551 -11.13 -13.25 -11.58
N VAL A 552 -10.77 -13.89 -10.47
CA VAL A 552 -11.32 -15.19 -10.10
C VAL A 552 -12.71 -15.02 -9.49
N LEU A 553 -12.89 -14.01 -8.63
CA LEU A 553 -14.10 -13.79 -7.84
C LEU A 553 -15.24 -13.11 -8.64
N GLN A 554 -14.90 -12.27 -9.63
CA GLN A 554 -15.88 -11.50 -10.40
C GLN A 554 -16.16 -12.17 -11.75
N GLU A 555 -17.42 -12.47 -12.03
CA GLU A 555 -17.83 -13.05 -13.32
C GLU A 555 -18.18 -12.01 -14.37
N SER A 556 -18.40 -10.75 -13.98
CA SER A 556 -18.97 -9.71 -14.83
C SER A 556 -17.96 -8.92 -15.67
N GLU A 557 -16.65 -9.19 -15.60
CA GLU A 557 -15.66 -8.50 -16.43
C GLU A 557 -15.82 -8.91 -17.90
N GLU A 558 -16.06 -7.94 -18.80
CA GLU A 558 -16.34 -8.15 -20.22
C GLU A 558 -15.27 -9.04 -20.88
N LEU A 559 -14.00 -8.79 -20.61
CA LEU A 559 -12.89 -9.59 -21.13
C LEU A 559 -12.93 -11.03 -20.63
N LYS A 560 -13.37 -11.30 -19.39
CA LYS A 560 -13.53 -12.65 -18.84
C LYS A 560 -14.62 -13.42 -19.56
N VAL A 561 -15.75 -12.77 -19.82
CA VAL A 561 -16.87 -13.35 -20.59
C VAL A 561 -16.43 -13.69 -22.01
N GLU A 562 -15.70 -12.77 -22.67
CA GLU A 562 -15.17 -12.98 -24.03
C GLU A 562 -14.16 -14.14 -24.06
N MET A 563 -13.23 -14.19 -23.10
CA MET A 563 -12.26 -15.29 -23.01
C MET A 563 -12.92 -16.63 -22.73
N ASN A 564 -13.91 -16.68 -21.84
CA ASN A 564 -14.64 -17.92 -21.52
C ASN A 564 -15.47 -18.43 -22.71
N THR A 565 -15.88 -17.53 -23.61
CA THR A 565 -16.63 -17.90 -24.84
C THR A 565 -15.69 -18.42 -25.93
N ASN A 566 -14.50 -17.81 -26.08
CA ASN A 566 -13.62 -18.02 -27.22
C ASN A 566 -12.45 -18.96 -26.93
N LEU A 567 -12.06 -19.11 -25.66
CA LEU A 567 -10.92 -19.93 -25.22
C LEU A 567 -11.39 -21.09 -24.35
N ARG A 568 -10.55 -22.13 -24.27
CA ARG A 568 -10.79 -23.22 -23.33
C ARG A 568 -10.87 -22.67 -21.89
N GLN A 569 -11.91 -23.07 -21.18
CA GLN A 569 -12.01 -22.75 -19.76
C GLN A 569 -10.84 -23.37 -18.98
N VAL A 570 -10.23 -22.60 -18.11
CA VAL A 570 -9.18 -23.03 -17.18
C VAL A 570 -9.64 -22.83 -15.75
N GLN A 571 -9.15 -23.67 -14.86
CA GLN A 571 -9.54 -23.70 -13.45
C GLN A 571 -8.33 -23.49 -12.54
N GLY A 572 -8.60 -23.13 -11.31
CA GLY A 572 -7.61 -23.03 -10.26
C GLY A 572 -6.48 -22.04 -10.56
N PRO A 573 -5.22 -22.44 -10.32
CA PRO A 573 -4.07 -21.55 -10.47
C PRO A 573 -3.90 -20.93 -11.86
N LEU A 574 -4.36 -21.61 -12.92
CA LEU A 574 -4.22 -21.11 -14.29
C LEU A 574 -5.10 -19.88 -14.56
N GLN A 575 -6.21 -19.70 -13.83
CA GLN A 575 -7.01 -18.48 -13.93
C GLN A 575 -6.22 -17.27 -13.41
N ARG A 576 -5.51 -17.43 -12.30
CA ARG A 576 -4.66 -16.39 -11.69
C ARG A 576 -3.48 -16.03 -12.60
N LEU A 577 -2.92 -17.01 -13.30
CA LEU A 577 -1.86 -16.79 -14.30
C LEU A 577 -2.38 -16.08 -15.55
N ARG A 578 -3.62 -16.35 -16.00
CA ARG A 578 -4.28 -15.55 -17.04
C ARG A 578 -4.42 -14.09 -16.62
N ALA A 579 -4.91 -13.85 -15.40
CA ALA A 579 -5.00 -12.51 -14.82
C ALA A 579 -3.63 -11.82 -14.79
N MET A 580 -2.57 -12.52 -14.39
CA MET A 580 -1.21 -12.01 -14.43
C MET A 580 -0.76 -11.61 -15.85
N GLY A 581 -1.13 -12.39 -16.87
CA GLY A 581 -0.88 -12.04 -18.26
C GLY A 581 -1.60 -10.75 -18.68
N ILE A 582 -2.86 -10.59 -18.30
CA ILE A 582 -3.66 -9.39 -18.57
C ILE A 582 -2.99 -8.17 -17.92
N ASP A 583 -2.67 -8.26 -16.63
CA ASP A 583 -2.06 -7.15 -15.90
C ASP A 583 -0.66 -6.82 -16.42
N SER A 584 0.12 -7.81 -16.85
CA SER A 584 1.43 -7.60 -17.46
C SER A 584 1.34 -6.76 -18.74
N PHE A 585 0.29 -6.96 -19.54
CA PHE A 585 0.04 -6.09 -20.69
C PHE A 585 -0.46 -4.71 -20.25
N ARG A 586 -1.39 -4.62 -19.31
CA ARG A 586 -1.94 -3.34 -18.83
C ARG A 586 -0.90 -2.45 -18.16
N LEU A 587 0.12 -3.06 -17.52
CA LEU A 587 1.22 -2.36 -16.87
C LEU A 587 2.28 -1.79 -17.83
N TYR A 588 2.40 -2.34 -19.08
CA TYR A 588 3.52 -2.00 -19.96
C TYR A 588 3.74 -0.48 -20.17
N PRO A 589 2.72 0.36 -20.32
CA PRO A 589 2.94 1.79 -20.53
C PRO A 589 3.24 2.54 -19.22
N ARG A 590 2.95 1.95 -18.05
CA ARG A 590 2.94 2.60 -16.75
C ARG A 590 4.13 2.29 -15.85
N LEU A 591 5.02 1.37 -16.24
CA LEU A 591 6.12 0.91 -15.38
C LEU A 591 6.99 2.07 -14.85
N LYS A 592 7.24 3.09 -15.68
CA LYS A 592 7.99 4.28 -15.27
C LYS A 592 7.24 5.18 -14.29
N GLN A 593 5.90 5.28 -14.42
CA GLN A 593 5.07 6.04 -13.48
C GLN A 593 5.10 5.36 -12.10
N PHE A 594 5.02 4.03 -12.07
CA PHE A 594 5.16 3.25 -10.84
C PHE A 594 6.51 3.47 -10.17
N ALA A 595 7.62 3.43 -10.94
CA ALA A 595 8.97 3.64 -10.40
C ALA A 595 9.15 5.02 -9.75
N ASN A 596 8.51 6.04 -10.30
CA ASN A 596 8.59 7.41 -9.79
C ASN A 596 7.61 7.71 -8.64
N GLN A 597 6.90 6.71 -8.12
CA GLN A 597 5.88 6.83 -7.06
C GLN A 597 4.76 7.85 -7.36
N ARG A 598 4.56 8.19 -8.62
CA ARG A 598 3.52 9.15 -9.06
C ARG A 598 2.13 8.52 -9.14
N VAL A 599 2.08 7.20 -9.16
CA VAL A 599 0.87 6.39 -9.04
C VAL A 599 1.05 5.47 -7.85
N ASN A 600 0.25 5.66 -6.80
CA ASN A 600 0.38 4.86 -5.57
C ASN A 600 -0.13 3.43 -5.77
N SER A 601 -1.15 3.25 -6.59
CA SER A 601 -1.73 1.92 -6.86
C SER A 601 -2.54 1.93 -8.15
N ILE A 602 -2.70 0.76 -8.77
CA ILE A 602 -3.57 0.52 -9.92
C ILE A 602 -4.47 -0.68 -9.62
N GLN A 603 -5.74 -0.60 -10.00
CA GLN A 603 -6.64 -1.76 -9.93
C GLN A 603 -6.32 -2.70 -11.08
N GLY A 604 -5.81 -3.89 -10.74
CA GLY A 604 -5.51 -4.96 -11.68
C GLY A 604 -6.50 -6.11 -11.58
N THR A 605 -6.41 -7.01 -12.53
CA THR A 605 -7.17 -8.27 -12.50
C THR A 605 -6.65 -9.25 -11.46
N THR A 606 -5.37 -9.12 -11.08
CA THR A 606 -4.75 -9.92 -10.01
C THR A 606 -4.92 -9.33 -8.61
N GLY A 607 -5.44 -8.11 -8.49
CA GLY A 607 -5.58 -7.37 -7.23
C GLY A 607 -5.20 -5.90 -7.40
N LYS A 608 -5.23 -5.15 -6.31
CA LYS A 608 -4.70 -3.78 -6.27
C LYS A 608 -3.18 -3.84 -6.29
N LEU A 609 -2.58 -3.31 -7.35
CA LEU A 609 -1.13 -3.35 -7.60
C LEU A 609 -0.46 -2.13 -7.00
N GLN A 610 0.62 -2.33 -6.26
CA GLN A 610 1.42 -1.28 -5.64
C GLN A 610 2.91 -1.58 -5.82
N MET A 611 3.71 -0.55 -6.07
CA MET A 611 5.17 -0.67 -6.17
C MET A 611 5.79 -0.52 -4.78
N SER A 612 6.69 -1.43 -4.41
CA SER A 612 7.54 -1.31 -3.23
C SER A 612 8.99 -1.04 -3.61
N GLU A 613 9.83 -0.85 -2.59
CA GLU A 613 11.28 -0.73 -2.75
C GLU A 613 11.86 -1.91 -3.56
N GLY A 614 12.88 -1.66 -4.36
CA GLY A 614 13.48 -2.65 -5.24
C GLY A 614 12.62 -3.01 -6.45
N GLN A 615 11.69 -2.14 -6.86
CA GLN A 615 10.83 -2.27 -8.04
C GLN A 615 10.01 -3.57 -8.08
N ARG A 616 9.54 -4.01 -6.91
CA ARG A 616 8.60 -5.13 -6.77
C ARG A 616 7.17 -4.63 -6.76
N ILE A 617 6.34 -5.25 -7.62
CA ILE A 617 4.91 -4.97 -7.70
C ILE A 617 4.19 -5.97 -6.81
N HIS A 618 3.70 -5.53 -5.66
CA HIS A 618 2.89 -6.30 -4.73
C HIS A 618 1.41 -6.18 -5.07
N ARG A 619 0.63 -7.17 -4.63
CA ARG A 619 -0.80 -7.26 -4.86
C ARG A 619 -1.54 -7.27 -3.52
N THR A 620 -2.60 -6.47 -3.43
CA THR A 620 -3.63 -6.64 -2.40
C THR A 620 -4.82 -7.31 -3.05
N LEU A 621 -5.14 -8.52 -2.60
CA LEU A 621 -6.22 -9.35 -3.11
C LEU A 621 -7.58 -8.92 -2.55
N THR A 622 -8.64 -9.33 -3.20
CA THR A 622 -10.00 -9.20 -2.67
C THR A 622 -10.26 -10.29 -1.64
N MET A 623 -10.75 -9.90 -0.47
CA MET A 623 -11.18 -10.86 0.54
C MET A 623 -12.53 -11.46 0.16
N ALA A 624 -12.67 -12.76 0.34
CA ALA A 624 -13.89 -13.50 0.07
C ALA A 624 -14.20 -14.49 1.20
N GLN A 625 -15.46 -14.85 1.33
CA GLN A 625 -15.94 -15.90 2.22
C GLN A 625 -16.89 -16.84 1.46
N PHE A 626 -16.81 -18.12 1.78
CA PHE A 626 -17.84 -19.05 1.30
C PHE A 626 -19.13 -18.88 2.09
N GLU A 627 -20.22 -18.58 1.36
CA GLU A 627 -21.58 -18.45 1.89
C GLU A 627 -22.55 -19.24 1.00
N SER A 628 -23.19 -20.26 1.55
CA SER A 628 -24.09 -21.16 0.82
C SER A 628 -23.42 -21.75 -0.43
N GLY A 629 -22.15 -22.13 -0.33
CA GLY A 629 -21.35 -22.73 -1.40
C GLY A 629 -20.87 -21.77 -2.49
N LEU A 630 -21.04 -20.47 -2.30
CA LEU A 630 -20.60 -19.43 -3.23
C LEU A 630 -19.50 -18.58 -2.59
N ALA A 631 -18.49 -18.20 -3.37
CA ALA A 631 -17.50 -17.22 -2.95
C ALA A 631 -18.10 -15.81 -3.01
N ARG A 632 -18.27 -15.16 -1.86
CA ARG A 632 -18.80 -13.80 -1.72
C ARG A 632 -17.72 -12.86 -1.21
N GLU A 633 -17.75 -11.60 -1.64
CA GLU A 633 -16.85 -10.58 -1.11
C GLU A 633 -17.03 -10.45 0.41
N TYR A 634 -15.95 -10.61 1.15
CA TYR A 634 -15.93 -10.50 2.61
C TYR A 634 -15.62 -9.06 3.01
N ARG A 635 -16.56 -8.43 3.74
CA ARG A 635 -16.39 -7.10 4.33
C ARG A 635 -16.30 -7.25 5.84
N ILE A 636 -15.33 -6.57 6.44
CA ILE A 636 -15.29 -6.44 7.89
C ILE A 636 -16.38 -5.45 8.26
N ASP A 637 -17.53 -5.94 8.72
CA ASP A 637 -18.55 -5.08 9.31
C ASP A 637 -17.96 -4.42 10.56
N GLY A 638 -17.80 -3.09 10.53
CA GLY A 638 -17.25 -2.29 11.62
C GLY A 638 -18.13 -2.26 12.89
N ASN A 639 -18.85 -3.34 13.18
CA ASN A 639 -19.72 -3.50 14.34
C ASN A 639 -19.42 -4.81 15.08
N ILE A 640 -18.24 -4.89 15.71
CA ILE A 640 -18.10 -5.76 16.87
C ILE A 640 -18.52 -4.94 18.09
N SER A 641 -19.82 -4.78 18.26
CA SER A 641 -20.38 -4.47 19.58
C SER A 641 -20.29 -5.75 20.42
N ARG A 642 -19.35 -5.77 21.34
CA ARG A 642 -19.37 -6.72 22.47
C ARG A 642 -20.51 -6.43 23.41
#